data_5f2515ecb945ad4f41548321adb98486
#
_entry.id   5f2515ecb945ad4f41548321adb98486
#
_cell.length_a   1.000
_cell.length_b   1.000
_cell.length_c   1.000
_cell.angle_alpha   90.00
_cell.angle_beta   90.00
_cell.angle_gamma   90.00
#
_symmetry.space_group_name_H-M   'P 1'
#
loop_
_entity.id
_entity.type
_entity.pdbx_description
1 polymer ?
#
loop_
_entity_poly.entity_id
_entity_poly.type
_entity_poly.pdbx_seq_one_letter_code
_entity_poly.pdbx_strand_id
1 'polypeptide(L)'
;MTTITQNLPPISNRVRSALFGAVRDFYDTVGKFLPTKHIQPKSQYATGRRPPKELTIIERPLWEQIPHEYDYFHPYFSNTPQFIGGYFARKYATLYQEKGSKVANTYLRTCGLTRCTEVQQQYAIENAGKSLIVQEFYKQLSILPALDKIDVEGLGGEIASYMRNLVIKFLETDEFKLSNNDHELAIYKFALEQLKPLKITAPYFAEYKKGEISEQQIVISLAKLSDDKWWKSRLKRQWGFQREHLAIAAGQVQKSASPYASRTCVGEWKEQKRKNREWLKKQCIENAETGEQFELVLQVDKSNANPAIRRCELMVRMRGFEDIADEYGYEGAFITLTAPSKYHAVHAKGGFVKNWNGGTPRDTQRYLCSVWAKIRAKLSRENIKIFGFRVAEPHHDGTPHWHILVFMLPEHKQRVYEIMQTYALEEDGGEQGAQYARFKFENIEKEKGSATGYIAKYISKNIDGYQLDNEVDDETGQNLKEMAKNVTAWASRWGIRQFQQIGGAPVTVWRELRRLGSQKVESPTIDPVLAAADAGDWAAYTQLQGGAMVQRKDLQVRISYEEEQNQFEEDIKKVKGVFSPIVGMASFICTRLIKWAIVSKNRSDSDARSSVNNCTQVKKSSLDDQREEIRKQLKIIGLPDDNFTVNRLYLRESIKISHNQYLKLDNTLNSVHLIVSNSPSRPRKPVKNDFVEFYF
;
A
#
# COMPACT_ATOMS: atom_id res chain seq x y z
N MET A 1 8.05 -43.31 -21.16
CA MET A 1 7.87 -41.91 -20.75
C MET A 1 7.06 -41.16 -21.80
N THR A 2 5.89 -41.62 -22.07
CA THR A 2 4.94 -41.05 -23.04
C THR A 2 3.59 -41.57 -22.63
N THR A 3 2.81 -40.72 -21.91
CA THR A 3 1.35 -40.88 -21.68
C THR A 3 0.93 -40.33 -20.31
N ILE A 4 1.17 -39.02 -20.02
CA ILE A 4 0.44 -38.26 -18.98
C ILE A 4 0.35 -36.77 -19.39
N THR A 5 -0.02 -36.49 -20.63
CA THR A 5 -0.13 -35.09 -21.11
C THR A 5 -1.52 -34.72 -21.64
N GLN A 6 -2.57 -35.47 -21.33
CA GLN A 6 -3.84 -35.27 -22.03
C GLN A 6 -5.01 -34.68 -21.21
N ASN A 7 -4.88 -34.32 -19.93
CA ASN A 7 -6.04 -33.79 -19.17
C ASN A 7 -5.73 -32.62 -18.20
N LEU A 8 -4.81 -31.71 -18.57
CA LEU A 8 -4.67 -30.46 -17.84
C LEU A 8 -5.15 -29.32 -18.72
N PRO A 9 -5.93 -28.34 -18.16
CA PRO A 9 -6.27 -27.15 -18.90
C PRO A 9 -4.98 -26.44 -19.32
N PRO A 10 -4.87 -25.92 -20.56
CA PRO A 10 -3.63 -25.34 -21.08
C PRO A 10 -3.22 -24.15 -20.22
N ILE A 11 -2.05 -24.27 -19.59
CA ILE A 11 -1.36 -23.15 -18.95
C ILE A 11 -1.22 -22.05 -19.99
N SER A 12 -1.78 -20.87 -19.73
CA SER A 12 -1.89 -19.81 -20.70
C SER A 12 -0.52 -19.48 -21.31
N ASN A 13 -0.46 -19.43 -22.64
CA ASN A 13 0.72 -18.96 -23.37
C ASN A 13 1.17 -17.55 -22.95
N ARG A 14 0.35 -16.83 -22.19
CA ARG A 14 0.66 -15.53 -21.59
C ARG A 14 1.68 -15.64 -20.46
N VAL A 15 1.66 -16.73 -19.70
CA VAL A 15 2.70 -17.03 -18.69
C VAL A 15 4.01 -17.42 -19.40
N ARG A 16 3.94 -18.18 -20.52
CA ARG A 16 5.10 -18.42 -21.38
C ARG A 16 5.60 -17.14 -22.05
N SER A 17 4.71 -16.30 -22.57
CA SER A 17 5.08 -15.05 -23.23
C SER A 17 5.49 -13.96 -22.23
N ALA A 18 5.00 -13.93 -20.97
CA ALA A 18 5.51 -13.06 -19.94
C ALA A 18 6.95 -13.45 -19.51
N LEU A 19 7.26 -14.75 -19.44
CA LEU A 19 8.63 -15.21 -19.23
C LEU A 19 9.56 -14.87 -20.40
N PHE A 20 9.06 -14.89 -21.65
CA PHE A 20 9.84 -14.59 -22.85
C PHE A 20 9.60 -13.16 -23.38
N GLY A 21 8.43 -12.55 -23.16
CA GLY A 21 8.10 -11.19 -23.57
C GLY A 21 8.71 -10.13 -22.65
N ALA A 22 8.74 -10.35 -21.34
CA ALA A 22 9.48 -9.49 -20.40
C ALA A 22 10.99 -9.47 -20.72
N VAL A 23 11.49 -10.53 -21.32
CA VAL A 23 12.84 -10.59 -21.87
C VAL A 23 13.01 -9.68 -23.09
N ARG A 24 12.02 -9.61 -23.98
CA ARG A 24 12.06 -8.81 -25.20
C ARG A 24 11.84 -7.32 -24.93
N ASP A 25 10.88 -6.98 -24.10
CA ASP A 25 10.59 -5.59 -23.69
C ASP A 25 11.72 -5.01 -22.83
N PHE A 26 12.44 -5.87 -22.08
CA PHE A 26 13.63 -5.46 -21.35
C PHE A 26 14.78 -5.11 -22.30
N TYR A 27 15.01 -5.88 -23.37
CA TYR A 27 16.01 -5.54 -24.38
C TYR A 27 15.69 -4.23 -25.09
N ASP A 28 14.42 -3.99 -25.43
CA ASP A 28 13.97 -2.74 -26.03
C ASP A 28 14.05 -1.56 -25.07
N THR A 29 13.84 -1.78 -23.76
CA THR A 29 13.92 -0.74 -22.74
C THR A 29 15.35 -0.46 -22.32
N VAL A 30 16.20 -1.48 -22.20
CA VAL A 30 17.64 -1.33 -21.88
C VAL A 30 18.41 -0.70 -23.05
N GLY A 31 18.05 -1.02 -24.28
CA GLY A 31 18.61 -0.38 -25.48
C GLY A 31 18.32 1.12 -25.59
N LYS A 32 17.19 1.57 -25.03
CA LYS A 32 16.78 3.00 -25.03
C LYS A 32 17.41 3.86 -23.91
N PHE A 33 17.96 3.23 -22.87
CA PHE A 33 18.56 3.93 -21.71
C PHE A 33 20.08 3.85 -21.66
N LEU A 34 20.72 3.19 -22.59
CA LEU A 34 22.17 3.30 -22.76
C LEU A 34 22.45 4.63 -23.49
N PRO A 35 23.40 5.45 -23.03
CA PRO A 35 23.77 6.67 -23.72
C PRO A 35 24.23 6.30 -25.12
N THR A 36 23.55 6.80 -26.14
CA THR A 36 23.87 6.66 -27.56
C THR A 36 25.10 7.51 -27.94
N LYS A 37 26.20 7.33 -27.26
CA LYS A 37 27.50 7.61 -27.87
C LYS A 37 27.80 6.39 -28.69
N HIS A 38 27.87 6.55 -30.00
CA HIS A 38 28.38 5.57 -30.95
C HIS A 38 29.76 5.11 -30.52
N ILE A 39 29.82 4.14 -29.63
CA ILE A 39 30.98 3.31 -29.42
C ILE A 39 30.82 2.27 -30.50
N GLN A 40 31.64 2.38 -31.57
CA GLN A 40 31.78 1.28 -32.54
C GLN A 40 32.00 0.01 -31.71
N PRO A 41 31.23 -1.07 -31.92
CA PRO A 41 31.46 -2.30 -31.22
C PRO A 41 32.90 -2.73 -31.54
N LYS A 42 33.82 -2.64 -30.58
CA LYS A 42 35.07 -3.35 -30.66
C LYS A 42 34.70 -4.79 -30.87
N SER A 43 35.20 -5.42 -31.91
CA SER A 43 34.79 -6.75 -32.35
C SER A 43 34.64 -7.67 -31.14
N GLN A 44 33.53 -8.40 -31.05
CA GLN A 44 33.18 -9.33 -29.97
C GLN A 44 34.31 -10.29 -29.56
N TYR A 45 35.37 -10.36 -30.35
CA TYR A 45 36.49 -11.28 -30.22
C TYR A 45 37.88 -10.59 -30.14
N ALA A 46 37.92 -9.31 -29.81
CA ALA A 46 39.20 -8.57 -29.70
C ALA A 46 40.18 -9.20 -28.67
N THR A 47 39.69 -10.07 -27.78
CA THR A 47 40.48 -10.77 -26.77
C THR A 47 40.72 -12.24 -27.11
N GLY A 48 40.22 -12.78 -28.24
CA GLY A 48 40.29 -14.19 -28.60
C GLY A 48 39.45 -15.14 -27.72
N ARG A 49 38.68 -14.62 -26.72
CA ARG A 49 37.83 -15.43 -25.85
C ARG A 49 36.47 -15.66 -26.50
N ARG A 50 36.02 -16.92 -26.56
CA ARG A 50 34.66 -17.28 -26.96
C ARG A 50 33.69 -16.99 -25.77
N PRO A 51 32.44 -16.54 -26.05
CA PRO A 51 31.47 -16.37 -24.98
C PRO A 51 31.19 -17.72 -24.29
N PRO A 52 31.03 -17.74 -22.96
CA PRO A 52 30.59 -18.93 -22.24
C PRO A 52 29.25 -19.46 -22.82
N LYS A 53 29.05 -20.78 -22.77
CA LYS A 53 27.82 -21.40 -23.30
C LYS A 53 26.54 -20.91 -22.68
N GLU A 54 26.61 -20.49 -21.42
CA GLU A 54 25.44 -20.07 -20.59
C GLU A 54 25.71 -18.70 -19.92
N LEU A 55 25.48 -17.64 -20.68
CA LEU A 55 25.42 -16.29 -20.11
C LEU A 55 23.99 -15.96 -19.68
N THR A 56 23.83 -15.50 -18.45
CA THR A 56 22.55 -14.93 -18.02
C THR A 56 22.22 -13.65 -18.80
N ILE A 57 20.95 -13.23 -18.75
CA ILE A 57 20.52 -11.98 -19.39
C ILE A 57 21.26 -10.76 -18.81
N ILE A 58 21.67 -10.82 -17.55
CA ILE A 58 22.46 -9.78 -16.88
C ILE A 58 23.90 -9.77 -17.37
N GLU A 59 24.48 -10.93 -17.55
CA GLU A 59 25.90 -11.08 -17.90
C GLU A 59 26.17 -10.81 -19.36
N ARG A 60 25.23 -11.08 -20.26
CA ARG A 60 25.42 -10.90 -21.70
C ARG A 60 25.83 -9.47 -22.07
N PRO A 61 25.16 -8.41 -21.64
CA PRO A 61 25.59 -7.02 -21.91
C PRO A 61 26.95 -6.68 -21.29
N LEU A 62 27.28 -7.28 -20.14
CA LEU A 62 28.59 -7.07 -19.50
C LEU A 62 29.71 -7.80 -20.32
N TRP A 63 29.45 -9.02 -20.77
CA TRP A 63 30.37 -9.73 -21.60
C TRP A 63 30.66 -9.00 -22.93
N GLU A 64 29.65 -8.43 -23.56
CA GLU A 64 29.80 -7.66 -24.80
C GLU A 64 30.68 -6.42 -24.62
N GLN A 65 30.66 -5.81 -23.45
CA GLN A 65 31.41 -4.59 -23.13
C GLN A 65 32.77 -4.85 -22.49
N ILE A 66 32.89 -5.83 -21.63
CA ILE A 66 34.06 -6.11 -20.78
C ILE A 66 34.32 -7.61 -20.62
N PRO A 67 34.54 -8.36 -21.73
CA PRO A 67 34.66 -9.82 -21.70
C PRO A 67 35.83 -10.32 -20.84
N HIS A 68 36.88 -9.53 -20.68
CA HIS A 68 38.08 -9.88 -19.90
C HIS A 68 37.84 -9.85 -18.38
N GLU A 69 36.75 -9.22 -17.92
CA GLU A 69 36.37 -9.17 -16.49
C GLU A 69 35.35 -10.28 -16.14
N TYR A 70 35.01 -11.19 -17.05
CA TYR A 70 33.98 -12.20 -16.83
C TYR A 70 34.20 -13.01 -15.56
N ASP A 71 35.43 -13.52 -15.36
CA ASP A 71 35.76 -14.34 -14.21
C ASP A 71 35.58 -13.60 -12.89
N TYR A 72 35.61 -12.27 -12.92
CA TYR A 72 35.39 -11.42 -11.76
C TYR A 72 33.88 -11.15 -11.50
N PHE A 73 33.11 -10.77 -12.51
CA PHE A 73 31.71 -10.40 -12.29
C PHE A 73 30.74 -11.61 -12.29
N HIS A 74 31.10 -12.73 -12.90
CA HIS A 74 30.27 -13.93 -12.99
C HIS A 74 29.78 -14.45 -11.62
N PRO A 75 30.62 -14.59 -10.57
CA PRO A 75 30.16 -15.04 -9.25
C PRO A 75 29.08 -14.16 -8.62
N TYR A 76 29.03 -12.88 -9.00
CA TYR A 76 28.04 -11.92 -8.48
C TYR A 76 26.72 -12.01 -9.24
N PHE A 77 26.72 -12.29 -10.54
CA PHE A 77 25.53 -12.17 -11.37
C PHE A 77 24.92 -13.50 -11.83
N SER A 78 25.68 -14.60 -11.83
CA SER A 78 25.22 -15.91 -12.33
C SER A 78 23.93 -16.41 -11.66
N ASN A 79 23.78 -16.18 -10.35
CA ASN A 79 22.62 -16.61 -9.58
C ASN A 79 21.71 -15.43 -9.11
N THR A 80 21.96 -14.22 -9.61
CA THR A 80 21.20 -13.05 -9.19
C THR A 80 19.98 -12.87 -10.09
N PRO A 81 18.76 -12.70 -9.49
CA PRO A 81 17.57 -12.42 -10.25
C PRO A 81 17.71 -11.14 -11.09
N GLN A 82 17.18 -11.17 -12.29
CA GLN A 82 17.33 -10.10 -13.28
C GLN A 82 16.94 -8.71 -12.77
N PHE A 83 15.81 -8.61 -12.07
CA PHE A 83 15.29 -7.33 -11.58
C PHE A 83 16.17 -6.68 -10.50
N ILE A 84 16.99 -7.47 -9.79
CA ILE A 84 17.99 -6.99 -8.84
C ILE A 84 19.32 -6.76 -9.57
N GLY A 85 19.83 -7.79 -10.23
CA GLY A 85 21.15 -7.80 -10.83
C GLY A 85 21.32 -6.75 -11.91
N GLY A 86 20.28 -6.47 -12.70
CA GLY A 86 20.33 -5.47 -13.77
C GLY A 86 20.63 -4.04 -13.27
N TYR A 87 20.22 -3.68 -12.04
CA TYR A 87 20.60 -2.40 -11.44
C TYR A 87 22.11 -2.34 -11.15
N PHE A 88 22.64 -3.39 -10.52
CA PHE A 88 24.05 -3.45 -10.14
C PHE A 88 24.96 -3.61 -11.36
N ALA A 89 24.55 -4.39 -12.35
CA ALA A 89 25.31 -4.60 -13.58
C ALA A 89 25.49 -3.31 -14.39
N ARG A 90 24.43 -2.51 -14.55
CA ARG A 90 24.52 -1.20 -15.21
C ARG A 90 25.48 -0.27 -14.47
N LYS A 91 25.38 -0.21 -13.15
CA LYS A 91 26.29 0.63 -12.35
C LYS A 91 27.73 0.15 -12.42
N TYR A 92 27.95 -1.16 -12.43
CA TYR A 92 29.26 -1.76 -12.63
C TYR A 92 29.87 -1.37 -13.97
N ALA A 93 29.11 -1.54 -15.07
CA ALA A 93 29.56 -1.16 -16.40
C ALA A 93 29.91 0.33 -16.51
N THR A 94 29.05 1.20 -15.96
CA THR A 94 29.30 2.65 -15.92
C THR A 94 30.61 2.97 -15.17
N LEU A 95 30.77 2.41 -13.96
CA LEU A 95 31.99 2.64 -13.17
C LEU A 95 33.25 2.11 -13.84
N TYR A 96 33.12 0.97 -14.54
CA TYR A 96 34.21 0.40 -15.29
C TYR A 96 34.69 1.34 -16.41
N GLN A 97 33.73 1.88 -17.16
CA GLN A 97 34.01 2.80 -18.27
C GLN A 97 34.56 4.16 -17.80
N GLU A 98 33.99 4.72 -16.71
CA GLU A 98 34.34 6.06 -16.22
C GLU A 98 35.58 6.06 -15.34
N LYS A 99 35.79 5.03 -14.51
CA LYS A 99 36.78 5.01 -13.41
C LYS A 99 37.71 3.79 -13.39
N GLY A 100 37.52 2.87 -14.34
CA GLY A 100 38.34 1.69 -14.49
C GLY A 100 37.98 0.51 -13.59
N SER A 101 38.66 -0.63 -13.84
CA SER A 101 38.36 -1.93 -13.19
C SER A 101 38.46 -1.90 -11.68
N LYS A 102 39.47 -1.25 -11.10
CA LYS A 102 39.67 -1.21 -9.64
C LYS A 102 38.45 -0.63 -8.89
N VAL A 103 37.86 0.46 -9.40
CA VAL A 103 36.69 1.10 -8.79
C VAL A 103 35.44 0.26 -9.00
N ALA A 104 35.24 -0.25 -10.21
CA ALA A 104 34.10 -1.14 -10.54
C ALA A 104 34.13 -2.40 -9.68
N ASN A 105 35.28 -3.07 -9.59
CA ASN A 105 35.47 -4.28 -8.81
C ASN A 105 35.27 -4.04 -7.30
N THR A 106 35.74 -2.89 -6.79
CA THR A 106 35.47 -2.48 -5.40
C THR A 106 33.98 -2.28 -5.17
N TYR A 107 33.27 -1.68 -6.13
CA TYR A 107 31.83 -1.51 -6.05
C TYR A 107 31.09 -2.87 -5.91
N LEU A 108 31.40 -3.89 -6.73
CA LEU A 108 30.76 -5.21 -6.61
C LEU A 108 30.98 -5.86 -5.24
N ARG A 109 32.17 -5.73 -4.67
CA ARG A 109 32.48 -6.26 -3.33
C ARG A 109 31.72 -5.54 -2.20
N THR A 110 31.40 -4.28 -2.40
CA THR A 110 30.81 -3.40 -1.36
C THR A 110 29.35 -3.02 -1.65
N CYS A 111 28.80 -3.42 -2.80
CA CYS A 111 27.41 -3.13 -3.15
C CYS A 111 26.43 -4.01 -2.35
N GLY A 112 25.19 -3.56 -2.28
CA GLY A 112 24.13 -4.26 -1.52
C GLY A 112 23.57 -5.53 -2.17
N LEU A 113 24.29 -6.16 -3.12
CA LEU A 113 23.77 -7.29 -3.88
C LEU A 113 23.48 -8.50 -2.98
N THR A 114 24.42 -8.88 -2.11
CA THR A 114 24.22 -9.97 -1.13
C THR A 114 23.02 -9.70 -0.24
N ARG A 115 22.86 -8.45 0.23
CA ARG A 115 21.71 -8.04 1.05
C ARG A 115 20.38 -8.15 0.30
N CYS A 116 20.36 -7.84 -1.01
CA CYS A 116 19.18 -8.05 -1.82
C CYS A 116 18.81 -9.53 -1.91
N THR A 117 19.80 -10.42 -2.03
CA THR A 117 19.59 -11.87 -2.02
C THR A 117 19.05 -12.34 -0.67
N GLU A 118 19.61 -11.87 0.46
CA GLU A 118 19.14 -12.17 1.81
C GLU A 118 17.69 -11.70 2.02
N VAL A 119 17.36 -10.48 1.59
CA VAL A 119 15.98 -9.97 1.63
C VAL A 119 15.05 -10.80 0.77
N GLN A 120 15.48 -11.20 -0.44
CA GLN A 120 14.67 -12.05 -1.31
C GLN A 120 14.39 -13.42 -0.67
N GLN A 121 15.38 -14.00 0.01
CA GLN A 121 15.21 -15.27 0.72
C GLN A 121 14.14 -15.20 1.83
N GLN A 122 13.94 -14.04 2.48
CA GLN A 122 12.86 -13.85 3.45
C GLN A 122 11.47 -14.04 2.81
N TYR A 123 11.34 -13.69 1.54
CA TYR A 123 10.12 -13.87 0.75
C TYR A 123 10.07 -15.19 -0.02
N ALA A 124 11.16 -15.94 -0.06
CA ALA A 124 11.21 -17.21 -0.77
C ALA A 124 10.14 -18.16 -0.23
N ILE A 125 9.45 -18.81 -1.17
CA ILE A 125 8.38 -19.74 -0.89
C ILE A 125 8.95 -21.14 -1.01
N GLU A 126 8.73 -21.97 -0.02
CA GLU A 126 9.15 -23.36 -0.04
C GLU A 126 8.26 -24.14 -1.03
N ASN A 127 8.89 -24.83 -1.98
CA ASN A 127 8.16 -25.66 -2.93
C ASN A 127 7.74 -26.98 -2.24
N ALA A 128 6.63 -26.93 -1.52
CA ALA A 128 6.08 -28.09 -0.83
C ALA A 128 4.98 -28.83 -1.64
N GLY A 129 4.68 -28.36 -2.86
CA GLY A 129 3.59 -28.89 -3.66
C GLY A 129 3.98 -29.95 -4.66
N LYS A 130 3.20 -31.04 -4.74
CA LYS A 130 3.28 -32.07 -5.80
C LYS A 130 2.49 -31.69 -7.06
N SER A 131 1.61 -30.70 -6.98
CA SER A 131 0.77 -30.23 -8.08
C SER A 131 1.54 -29.28 -9.00
N LEU A 132 1.49 -29.50 -10.31
CA LEU A 132 2.09 -28.61 -11.32
C LEU A 132 1.53 -27.19 -11.27
N ILE A 133 0.24 -27.01 -10.97
CA ILE A 133 -0.42 -25.71 -10.84
C ILE A 133 0.13 -24.96 -9.63
N VAL A 134 0.29 -25.64 -8.49
CA VAL A 134 0.88 -25.05 -7.29
C VAL A 134 2.33 -24.67 -7.55
N GLN A 135 3.09 -25.50 -8.26
CA GLN A 135 4.49 -25.17 -8.65
C GLN A 135 4.56 -23.90 -9.52
N GLU A 136 3.60 -23.65 -10.39
CA GLU A 136 3.57 -22.44 -11.21
C GLU A 136 3.29 -21.19 -10.35
N PHE A 137 2.33 -21.25 -9.43
CA PHE A 137 2.11 -20.16 -8.47
C PHE A 137 3.33 -19.89 -7.61
N TYR A 138 4.07 -20.92 -7.19
CA TYR A 138 5.33 -20.77 -6.47
C TYR A 138 6.37 -19.97 -7.29
N LYS A 139 6.54 -20.31 -8.55
CA LYS A 139 7.46 -19.60 -9.42
C LYS A 139 7.08 -18.13 -9.55
N GLN A 140 5.80 -17.84 -9.83
CA GLN A 140 5.30 -16.48 -10.00
C GLN A 140 5.39 -15.67 -8.69
N LEU A 141 5.02 -16.25 -7.55
CA LEU A 141 5.12 -15.58 -6.26
C LEU A 141 6.57 -15.37 -5.82
N SER A 142 7.49 -16.26 -6.17
CA SER A 142 8.92 -16.10 -5.86
C SER A 142 9.57 -14.94 -6.64
N ILE A 143 9.07 -14.64 -7.84
CA ILE A 143 9.50 -13.51 -8.68
C ILE A 143 8.52 -12.31 -8.60
N LEU A 144 7.59 -12.29 -7.66
CA LEU A 144 6.55 -11.28 -7.55
C LEU A 144 7.06 -9.83 -7.75
N PRO A 145 8.18 -9.39 -7.14
CA PRO A 145 8.68 -8.03 -7.36
C PRO A 145 9.12 -7.73 -8.80
N ALA A 146 9.35 -8.74 -9.61
CA ALA A 146 9.75 -8.59 -11.02
C ALA A 146 8.57 -8.53 -11.98
N LEU A 147 7.38 -8.98 -11.54
CA LEU A 147 6.18 -8.94 -12.35
C LEU A 147 5.72 -7.50 -12.59
N ASP A 148 5.05 -7.26 -13.71
CA ASP A 148 4.34 -6.00 -13.90
C ASP A 148 3.02 -5.97 -13.12
N LYS A 149 2.38 -4.81 -13.07
CA LYS A 149 1.13 -4.64 -12.31
C LYS A 149 -0.02 -5.47 -12.88
N ILE A 150 -0.05 -5.67 -14.20
CA ILE A 150 -1.10 -6.43 -14.89
C ILE A 150 -0.95 -7.92 -14.58
N ASP A 151 0.28 -8.42 -14.61
CA ASP A 151 0.58 -9.82 -14.28
C ASP A 151 0.25 -10.14 -12.82
N VAL A 152 0.55 -9.22 -11.89
CA VAL A 152 0.17 -9.35 -10.47
C VAL A 152 -1.36 -9.40 -10.30
N GLU A 153 -2.09 -8.58 -11.05
CA GLU A 153 -3.56 -8.60 -11.04
C GLU A 153 -4.10 -9.91 -11.66
N GLY A 154 -3.50 -10.40 -12.75
CA GLY A 154 -3.81 -11.68 -13.36
C GLY A 154 -3.61 -12.86 -12.41
N LEU A 155 -2.43 -12.92 -11.79
CA LEU A 155 -2.09 -13.93 -10.79
C LEU A 155 -3.10 -13.98 -9.64
N GLY A 156 -3.58 -12.81 -9.18
CA GLY A 156 -4.60 -12.74 -8.15
C GLY A 156 -5.92 -13.41 -8.56
N GLY A 157 -6.36 -13.23 -9.80
CA GLY A 157 -7.53 -13.91 -10.35
C GLY A 157 -7.35 -15.43 -10.50
N GLU A 158 -6.16 -15.84 -10.94
CA GLU A 158 -5.82 -17.26 -11.10
C GLU A 158 -5.82 -18.00 -9.75
N ILE A 159 -5.21 -17.41 -8.71
CA ILE A 159 -5.21 -18.00 -7.36
C ILE A 159 -6.64 -18.06 -6.79
N ALA A 160 -7.46 -17.01 -6.95
CA ALA A 160 -8.85 -17.02 -6.49
C ALA A 160 -9.65 -18.18 -7.13
N SER A 161 -9.52 -18.34 -8.45
CA SER A 161 -10.16 -19.42 -9.20
C SER A 161 -9.65 -20.80 -8.76
N TYR A 162 -8.36 -20.93 -8.54
CA TYR A 162 -7.76 -22.16 -8.04
C TYR A 162 -8.30 -22.53 -6.65
N MET A 163 -8.31 -21.59 -5.70
CA MET A 163 -8.83 -21.82 -4.35
C MET A 163 -10.31 -22.22 -4.37
N ARG A 164 -11.13 -21.57 -5.19
CA ARG A 164 -12.54 -21.93 -5.37
C ARG A 164 -12.70 -23.37 -5.85
N ASN A 165 -11.97 -23.73 -6.90
CA ASN A 165 -12.05 -25.08 -7.47
C ASN A 165 -11.54 -26.15 -6.51
N LEU A 166 -10.52 -25.84 -5.69
CA LEU A 166 -10.04 -26.77 -4.66
C LEU A 166 -11.08 -27.02 -3.57
N VAL A 167 -11.74 -25.97 -3.10
CA VAL A 167 -12.82 -26.09 -2.10
C VAL A 167 -13.94 -26.94 -2.67
N ILE A 168 -14.38 -26.70 -3.92
CA ILE A 168 -15.43 -27.51 -4.58
C ILE A 168 -15.01 -28.99 -4.66
N LYS A 169 -13.77 -29.27 -5.08
CA LYS A 169 -13.27 -30.65 -5.13
C LYS A 169 -13.19 -31.31 -3.76
N PHE A 170 -12.81 -30.57 -2.74
CA PHE A 170 -12.75 -31.09 -1.37
C PHE A 170 -14.11 -31.52 -0.86
N LEU A 171 -15.19 -30.79 -1.20
CA LEU A 171 -16.58 -31.18 -0.85
C LEU A 171 -17.01 -32.52 -1.43
N GLU A 172 -16.36 -32.99 -2.48
CA GLU A 172 -16.66 -34.31 -3.12
C GLU A 172 -15.86 -35.45 -2.47
N THR A 173 -14.90 -35.17 -1.60
CA THR A 173 -14.02 -36.17 -0.98
C THR A 173 -14.69 -36.93 0.16
N ASP A 174 -14.22 -38.14 0.42
CA ASP A 174 -14.68 -38.93 1.57
C ASP A 174 -14.21 -38.32 2.89
N GLU A 175 -13.04 -37.62 2.91
CA GLU A 175 -12.55 -36.89 4.05
C GLU A 175 -13.55 -35.84 4.52
N PHE A 176 -14.13 -35.07 3.59
CA PHE A 176 -15.18 -34.10 3.90
C PHE A 176 -16.45 -34.79 4.43
N LYS A 177 -16.89 -35.89 3.78
CA LYS A 177 -18.10 -36.63 4.18
C LYS A 177 -17.98 -37.25 5.59
N LEU A 178 -16.75 -37.59 6.00
CA LEU A 178 -16.44 -38.14 7.32
C LEU A 178 -16.26 -37.07 8.40
N SER A 179 -16.23 -35.80 8.04
CA SER A 179 -15.94 -34.71 8.98
C SER A 179 -17.05 -34.37 9.99
N ASN A 180 -18.10 -35.21 10.09
CA ASN A 180 -19.22 -35.12 11.06
C ASN A 180 -19.38 -33.78 11.75
N ASN A 181 -20.45 -33.07 11.71
CA ASN A 181 -20.81 -31.81 12.41
C ASN A 181 -19.89 -30.59 12.32
N ASP A 182 -18.61 -30.71 11.87
CA ASP A 182 -17.63 -29.60 11.75
C ASP A 182 -17.22 -29.35 10.29
N HIS A 183 -18.17 -29.41 9.37
CA HIS A 183 -17.92 -29.31 7.93
C HIS A 183 -17.21 -28.00 7.55
N GLU A 184 -17.65 -26.86 8.09
CA GLU A 184 -17.05 -25.54 7.81
C GLU A 184 -15.61 -25.48 8.29
N LEU A 185 -15.34 -26.01 9.48
CA LEU A 185 -13.99 -26.05 10.03
C LEU A 185 -13.08 -26.98 9.23
N ALA A 186 -13.60 -28.09 8.70
CA ALA A 186 -12.84 -29.00 7.84
C ALA A 186 -12.42 -28.29 6.53
N ILE A 187 -13.34 -27.56 5.88
CA ILE A 187 -13.03 -26.75 4.67
C ILE A 187 -12.00 -25.67 4.99
N TYR A 188 -12.13 -25.00 6.13
CA TYR A 188 -11.17 -23.95 6.52
C TYR A 188 -9.78 -24.53 6.77
N LYS A 189 -9.67 -25.66 7.48
CA LYS A 189 -8.39 -26.37 7.70
C LYS A 189 -7.75 -26.77 6.38
N PHE A 190 -8.54 -27.35 5.47
CA PHE A 190 -8.07 -27.69 4.12
C PHE A 190 -7.53 -26.46 3.39
N ALA A 191 -8.27 -25.34 3.40
CA ALA A 191 -7.80 -24.10 2.78
C ALA A 191 -6.50 -23.58 3.42
N LEU A 192 -6.33 -23.68 4.74
CA LEU A 192 -5.09 -23.31 5.43
C LEU A 192 -3.89 -24.13 4.95
N GLU A 193 -4.06 -25.42 4.73
CA GLU A 193 -3.00 -26.29 4.22
C GLU A 193 -2.55 -25.87 2.80
N GLN A 194 -3.50 -25.44 1.97
CA GLN A 194 -3.18 -24.94 0.62
C GLN A 194 -2.46 -23.57 0.66
N LEU A 195 -2.75 -22.73 1.64
CA LEU A 195 -2.13 -21.40 1.78
C LEU A 195 -0.78 -21.43 2.48
N LYS A 196 -0.56 -22.40 3.37
CA LYS A 196 0.67 -22.52 4.15
C LYS A 196 1.93 -22.52 3.29
N PRO A 197 2.03 -23.33 2.23
CA PRO A 197 3.17 -23.31 1.33
C PRO A 197 3.37 -21.95 0.65
N LEU A 198 2.30 -21.20 0.37
CA LEU A 198 2.36 -19.88 -0.26
C LEU A 198 2.77 -18.76 0.72
N LYS A 199 3.02 -19.09 1.99
CA LYS A 199 3.26 -18.12 3.08
C LYS A 199 2.17 -17.04 3.18
N ILE A 200 0.93 -17.41 2.86
CA ILE A 200 -0.23 -16.52 2.89
C ILE A 200 -1.09 -16.89 4.09
N THR A 201 -1.41 -15.89 4.90
CA THR A 201 -2.27 -16.04 6.07
C THR A 201 -3.73 -15.88 5.65
N ALA A 202 -4.58 -16.86 5.96
CA ALA A 202 -6.02 -16.76 5.74
C ALA A 202 -6.66 -15.68 6.64
N PRO A 203 -7.80 -15.11 6.24
CA PRO A 203 -8.60 -14.29 7.15
C PRO A 203 -8.94 -15.06 8.44
N TYR A 204 -9.02 -14.38 9.57
CA TYR A 204 -9.34 -14.93 10.90
C TYR A 204 -8.42 -16.07 11.41
N PHE A 205 -7.20 -16.14 10.88
CA PHE A 205 -6.23 -17.16 11.32
C PHE A 205 -5.81 -16.99 12.79
N ALA A 206 -5.83 -15.77 13.33
CA ALA A 206 -5.49 -15.52 14.73
C ALA A 206 -6.57 -16.08 15.68
N GLU A 207 -7.84 -15.92 15.32
CA GLU A 207 -9.01 -16.46 16.01
C GLU A 207 -9.01 -18.00 15.95
N TYR A 208 -8.72 -18.55 14.77
CA TYR A 208 -8.55 -20.00 14.60
C TYR A 208 -7.46 -20.58 15.52
N LYS A 209 -6.28 -19.92 15.62
CA LYS A 209 -5.21 -20.36 16.51
C LYS A 209 -5.59 -20.37 17.99
N LYS A 210 -6.52 -19.50 18.38
CA LYS A 210 -7.03 -19.45 19.77
C LYS A 210 -8.17 -20.45 19.99
N GLY A 211 -8.70 -21.07 18.97
CA GLY A 211 -9.91 -21.90 19.03
C GLY A 211 -11.20 -21.06 19.16
N GLU A 212 -11.16 -19.78 18.80
CA GLU A 212 -12.26 -18.80 18.95
C GLU A 212 -12.96 -18.48 17.63
N ILE A 213 -12.59 -19.13 16.52
CA ILE A 213 -13.17 -18.84 15.20
C ILE A 213 -14.64 -19.30 15.15
N SER A 214 -15.54 -18.42 14.68
CA SER A 214 -16.95 -18.75 14.47
C SER A 214 -17.21 -19.29 13.07
N GLU A 215 -18.33 -20.00 12.88
CA GLU A 215 -18.80 -20.48 11.57
C GLU A 215 -18.94 -19.34 10.56
N GLN A 216 -19.53 -18.22 10.97
CA GLN A 216 -19.65 -17.01 10.13
C GLN A 216 -18.27 -16.49 9.67
N GLN A 217 -17.26 -16.46 10.56
CA GLN A 217 -15.89 -16.06 10.21
C GLN A 217 -15.24 -17.04 9.22
N ILE A 218 -15.56 -18.32 9.32
CA ILE A 218 -15.10 -19.34 8.35
C ILE A 218 -15.72 -19.07 6.98
N VAL A 219 -17.04 -18.90 6.90
CA VAL A 219 -17.74 -18.60 5.63
C VAL A 219 -17.18 -17.34 4.97
N ILE A 220 -17.02 -16.25 5.74
CA ILE A 220 -16.42 -15.00 5.28
C ILE A 220 -14.99 -15.23 4.75
N SER A 221 -14.21 -16.05 5.45
CA SER A 221 -12.84 -16.37 5.03
C SER A 221 -12.81 -17.08 3.68
N LEU A 222 -13.65 -18.09 3.51
CA LEU A 222 -13.76 -18.85 2.26
C LEU A 222 -14.27 -17.96 1.11
N ALA A 223 -15.24 -17.09 1.37
CA ALA A 223 -15.71 -16.11 0.39
C ALA A 223 -14.58 -15.17 -0.07
N LYS A 224 -13.77 -14.65 0.86
CA LYS A 224 -12.59 -13.83 0.53
C LYS A 224 -11.52 -14.59 -0.24
N LEU A 225 -11.23 -15.84 0.14
CA LEU A 225 -10.27 -16.68 -0.57
C LEU A 225 -10.70 -17.05 -1.99
N SER A 226 -12.01 -16.96 -2.26
CA SER A 226 -12.59 -17.18 -3.60
C SER A 226 -12.80 -15.88 -4.40
N ASP A 227 -12.46 -14.71 -3.83
CA ASP A 227 -12.70 -13.41 -4.44
C ASP A 227 -11.44 -12.84 -5.11
N ASP A 228 -11.57 -12.50 -6.38
CA ASP A 228 -10.51 -11.91 -7.20
C ASP A 228 -9.98 -10.60 -6.64
N LYS A 229 -10.87 -9.72 -6.16
CA LYS A 229 -10.50 -8.37 -5.71
C LYS A 229 -9.69 -8.44 -4.43
N TRP A 230 -10.05 -9.39 -3.54
CA TRP A 230 -9.30 -9.64 -2.32
C TRP A 230 -7.86 -10.06 -2.62
N TRP A 231 -7.67 -11.02 -3.55
CA TRP A 231 -6.34 -11.48 -3.95
C TRP A 231 -5.52 -10.40 -4.66
N LYS A 232 -6.14 -9.70 -5.62
CA LYS A 232 -5.51 -8.60 -6.36
C LYS A 232 -5.01 -7.50 -5.42
N SER A 233 -5.83 -7.08 -4.47
CA SER A 233 -5.45 -6.07 -3.46
C SER A 233 -4.27 -6.57 -2.60
N ARG A 234 -4.34 -7.80 -2.12
CA ARG A 234 -3.31 -8.40 -1.28
C ARG A 234 -1.96 -8.56 -2.01
N LEU A 235 -1.99 -9.11 -3.22
CA LEU A 235 -0.77 -9.31 -4.00
C LEU A 235 -0.14 -7.98 -4.44
N LYS A 236 -0.93 -6.99 -4.84
CA LYS A 236 -0.43 -5.63 -5.14
C LYS A 236 0.28 -5.01 -3.95
N ARG A 237 -0.26 -5.19 -2.75
CA ARG A 237 0.38 -4.70 -1.53
C ARG A 237 1.70 -5.42 -1.25
N GLN A 238 1.74 -6.74 -1.36
CA GLN A 238 2.98 -7.52 -1.18
C GLN A 238 4.02 -7.18 -2.25
N TRP A 239 3.62 -7.09 -3.51
CA TRP A 239 4.44 -6.66 -4.62
C TRP A 239 5.12 -5.30 -4.35
N GLY A 240 4.34 -4.33 -3.90
CA GLY A 240 4.87 -3.02 -3.56
C GLY A 240 5.84 -3.05 -2.37
N PHE A 241 5.52 -3.84 -1.33
CA PHE A 241 6.40 -3.99 -0.16
C PHE A 241 7.73 -4.64 -0.52
N GLN A 242 7.71 -5.74 -1.28
CA GLN A 242 8.92 -6.45 -1.66
C GLN A 242 9.83 -5.59 -2.55
N ARG A 243 9.26 -4.86 -3.51
CA ARG A 243 10.03 -3.95 -4.37
C ARG A 243 10.71 -2.85 -3.59
N GLU A 244 10.01 -2.22 -2.67
CA GLU A 244 10.57 -1.15 -1.84
C GLU A 244 11.61 -1.70 -0.84
N HIS A 245 11.38 -2.87 -0.27
CA HIS A 245 12.35 -3.52 0.61
C HIS A 245 13.66 -3.85 -0.13
N LEU A 246 13.56 -4.37 -1.34
CA LEU A 246 14.72 -4.61 -2.20
C LEU A 246 15.43 -3.30 -2.60
N ALA A 247 14.69 -2.22 -2.82
CA ALA A 247 15.27 -0.90 -3.09
C ALA A 247 16.07 -0.37 -1.87
N ILE A 248 15.56 -0.59 -0.65
CA ILE A 248 16.28 -0.27 0.60
C ILE A 248 17.56 -1.12 0.70
N ALA A 249 17.45 -2.44 0.53
CA ALA A 249 18.60 -3.36 0.57
C ALA A 249 19.67 -3.00 -0.48
N ALA A 250 19.26 -2.56 -1.66
CA ALA A 250 20.13 -2.11 -2.74
C ALA A 250 20.74 -0.71 -2.51
N GLY A 251 20.41 -0.04 -1.40
CA GLY A 251 20.90 1.31 -1.12
C GLY A 251 20.32 2.39 -2.04
N GLN A 252 19.14 2.15 -2.65
CA GLN A 252 18.46 3.17 -3.46
C GLN A 252 17.69 4.17 -2.59
N VAL A 253 17.40 3.81 -1.33
CA VAL A 253 16.77 4.69 -0.34
C VAL A 253 17.86 5.18 0.60
N GLN A 254 18.35 6.37 0.37
CA GLN A 254 19.38 7.03 1.15
C GLN A 254 19.53 8.51 0.75
N LYS A 255 20.23 9.29 1.56
CA LYS A 255 20.46 10.73 1.37
C LYS A 255 20.95 11.09 -0.05
N SER A 256 21.93 10.36 -0.57
CA SER A 256 22.57 10.63 -1.86
C SER A 256 21.83 10.09 -3.09
N ALA A 257 20.79 9.27 -2.91
CA ALA A 257 20.04 8.66 -4.02
C ALA A 257 18.57 9.14 -4.04
N SER A 258 17.75 8.62 -3.15
CA SER A 258 16.36 9.04 -2.97
C SER A 258 16.01 8.92 -1.48
N PRO A 259 15.97 10.01 -0.73
CA PRO A 259 15.64 9.98 0.69
C PRO A 259 14.22 9.48 0.93
N TYR A 260 14.03 8.76 2.05
CA TYR A 260 12.75 8.29 2.61
C TYR A 260 12.07 7.17 1.84
N ALA A 261 12.04 7.23 0.50
CA ALA A 261 11.46 6.21 -0.36
C ALA A 261 12.18 6.17 -1.71
N SER A 262 12.17 5.01 -2.38
CA SER A 262 12.78 4.87 -3.69
C SER A 262 12.07 5.74 -4.74
N ARG A 263 12.80 6.13 -5.79
CA ARG A 263 12.22 6.89 -6.92
C ARG A 263 11.05 6.15 -7.55
N THR A 264 11.12 4.83 -7.61
CA THR A 264 10.04 3.98 -8.13
C THR A 264 8.80 4.08 -7.24
N CYS A 265 8.94 3.95 -5.93
CA CYS A 265 7.85 4.11 -4.97
C CYS A 265 7.17 5.48 -5.08
N VAL A 266 7.97 6.55 -5.13
CA VAL A 266 7.45 7.93 -5.29
C VAL A 266 6.75 8.11 -6.62
N GLY A 267 7.29 7.54 -7.71
CA GLY A 267 6.67 7.58 -9.04
C GLY A 267 5.32 6.85 -9.07
N GLU A 268 5.26 5.64 -8.53
CA GLU A 268 4.03 4.85 -8.41
C GLU A 268 2.96 5.58 -7.59
N TRP A 269 3.36 6.20 -6.46
CA TRP A 269 2.45 6.98 -5.62
C TRP A 269 1.90 8.22 -6.37
N LYS A 270 2.76 8.99 -7.06
CA LYS A 270 2.34 10.15 -7.86
C LYS A 270 1.35 9.75 -8.95
N GLU A 271 1.64 8.66 -9.66
CA GLU A 271 0.77 8.15 -10.72
C GLU A 271 -0.58 7.66 -10.15
N GLN A 272 -0.58 7.00 -8.99
CA GLN A 272 -1.84 6.60 -8.33
C GLN A 272 -2.65 7.83 -7.91
N LYS A 273 -2.03 8.87 -7.34
CA LYS A 273 -2.70 10.13 -7.00
C LYS A 273 -3.30 10.81 -8.24
N ARG A 274 -2.56 10.84 -9.35
CA ARG A 274 -3.05 11.38 -10.63
C ARG A 274 -4.29 10.62 -11.11
N LYS A 275 -4.22 9.27 -11.14
CA LYS A 275 -5.34 8.42 -11.54
C LYS A 275 -6.57 8.60 -10.65
N ASN A 276 -6.37 8.65 -9.34
CA ASN A 276 -7.45 8.91 -8.38
C ASN A 276 -8.10 10.26 -8.66
N ARG A 277 -7.30 11.32 -8.89
CA ARG A 277 -7.83 12.65 -9.19
C ARG A 277 -8.64 12.68 -10.50
N GLU A 278 -8.15 12.01 -11.54
CA GLU A 278 -8.87 11.88 -12.82
C GLU A 278 -10.18 11.11 -12.67
N TRP A 279 -10.18 10.07 -11.84
CA TRP A 279 -11.39 9.33 -11.53
C TRP A 279 -12.42 10.20 -10.77
N LEU A 280 -11.98 10.91 -9.72
CA LEU A 280 -12.84 11.82 -8.94
C LEU A 280 -13.53 12.87 -9.82
N LYS A 281 -12.82 13.42 -10.80
CA LYS A 281 -13.39 14.39 -11.75
C LYS A 281 -14.50 13.82 -12.65
N LYS A 282 -14.53 12.50 -12.81
CA LYS A 282 -15.54 11.80 -13.64
C LYS A 282 -16.73 11.31 -12.82
N GLN A 283 -16.76 11.56 -11.52
CA GLN A 283 -17.80 11.07 -10.63
C GLN A 283 -18.56 12.23 -9.98
N CYS A 284 -19.82 11.99 -9.67
CA CYS A 284 -20.67 12.80 -8.81
C CYS A 284 -21.08 11.99 -7.59
N ILE A 285 -21.44 12.67 -6.51
CA ILE A 285 -22.28 12.10 -5.45
C ILE A 285 -23.72 12.51 -5.73
N GLU A 286 -24.62 11.56 -5.58
CA GLU A 286 -26.05 11.74 -5.78
C GLU A 286 -26.79 11.49 -4.48
N ASN A 287 -27.69 12.40 -4.10
CA ASN A 287 -28.60 12.17 -2.99
C ASN A 287 -29.60 11.09 -3.41
N ALA A 288 -29.63 9.97 -2.65
CA ALA A 288 -30.48 8.81 -2.98
C ALA A 288 -32.00 9.10 -2.92
N GLU A 289 -32.41 10.19 -2.26
CA GLU A 289 -33.82 10.57 -2.10
C GLU A 289 -34.25 11.62 -3.12
N THR A 290 -33.41 12.66 -3.33
CA THR A 290 -33.77 13.81 -4.19
C THR A 290 -33.21 13.72 -5.60
N GLY A 291 -32.23 12.85 -5.84
CA GLY A 291 -31.50 12.77 -7.10
C GLY A 291 -30.53 13.95 -7.35
N GLU A 292 -30.38 14.86 -6.40
CA GLU A 292 -29.47 15.99 -6.52
C GLU A 292 -28.02 15.54 -6.59
N GLN A 293 -27.25 16.05 -7.56
CA GLN A 293 -25.87 15.63 -7.81
C GLN A 293 -24.88 16.75 -7.52
N PHE A 294 -23.73 16.37 -6.93
CA PHE A 294 -22.59 17.26 -6.72
C PHE A 294 -21.32 16.61 -7.26
N GLU A 295 -20.42 17.39 -7.84
CA GLU A 295 -19.13 16.89 -8.29
C GLU A 295 -18.32 16.32 -7.13
N LEU A 296 -17.96 15.03 -7.23
CA LEU A 296 -17.23 14.32 -6.17
C LEU A 296 -15.87 14.96 -5.86
N VAL A 297 -15.16 15.45 -6.87
CA VAL A 297 -13.86 16.11 -6.69
C VAL A 297 -13.95 17.36 -5.82
N LEU A 298 -15.02 18.16 -5.95
CA LEU A 298 -15.21 19.36 -5.12
C LEU A 298 -15.52 19.01 -3.66
N GLN A 299 -16.26 17.93 -3.44
CA GLN A 299 -16.56 17.46 -2.07
C GLN A 299 -15.29 16.90 -1.39
N VAL A 300 -14.46 16.17 -2.12
CA VAL A 300 -13.16 15.68 -1.62
C VAL A 300 -12.24 16.87 -1.28
N ASP A 301 -12.21 17.92 -2.11
CA ASP A 301 -11.40 19.11 -1.85
C ASP A 301 -11.84 19.91 -0.61
N LYS A 302 -13.11 19.79 -0.21
CA LYS A 302 -13.68 20.38 1.03
C LYS A 302 -13.54 19.47 2.24
N SER A 303 -13.00 18.28 2.11
CA SER A 303 -12.89 17.29 3.19
C SER A 303 -11.45 17.19 3.74
N ASN A 304 -11.29 16.43 4.82
CA ASN A 304 -9.97 16.11 5.39
C ASN A 304 -9.08 15.26 4.49
N ALA A 305 -9.56 14.81 3.33
CA ALA A 305 -8.73 14.23 2.28
C ALA A 305 -7.86 15.30 1.60
N ASN A 306 -8.26 16.57 1.67
CA ASN A 306 -7.43 17.70 1.24
C ASN A 306 -6.27 17.91 2.24
N PRO A 307 -5.01 17.86 1.79
CA PRO A 307 -3.85 18.04 2.66
C PRO A 307 -3.87 19.35 3.47
N ALA A 308 -4.31 20.46 2.87
CA ALA A 308 -4.38 21.75 3.54
C ALA A 308 -5.39 21.74 4.70
N ILE A 309 -6.59 21.20 4.50
CA ILE A 309 -7.61 21.08 5.55
C ILE A 309 -7.12 20.15 6.66
N ARG A 310 -6.52 19.01 6.29
CA ARG A 310 -5.95 18.07 7.26
C ARG A 310 -4.85 18.70 8.11
N ARG A 311 -3.97 19.51 7.51
CA ARG A 311 -2.93 20.24 8.23
C ARG A 311 -3.54 21.26 9.19
N CYS A 312 -4.49 22.08 8.72
CA CYS A 312 -5.19 23.05 9.56
C CYS A 312 -5.88 22.38 10.77
N GLU A 313 -6.59 21.26 10.54
CA GLU A 313 -7.23 20.53 11.66
C GLU A 313 -6.21 20.04 12.70
N LEU A 314 -5.05 19.52 12.24
CA LEU A 314 -3.99 19.09 13.16
C LEU A 314 -3.44 20.27 13.95
N MET A 315 -3.21 21.42 13.31
CA MET A 315 -2.69 22.63 13.97
C MET A 315 -3.69 23.18 15.00
N VAL A 316 -4.99 23.23 14.68
CA VAL A 316 -6.03 23.65 15.62
C VAL A 316 -6.05 22.74 16.87
N ARG A 317 -5.90 21.43 16.66
CA ARG A 317 -5.89 20.46 17.76
C ARG A 317 -4.64 20.59 18.64
N MET A 318 -3.49 20.85 18.02
CA MET A 318 -2.24 21.09 18.75
C MET A 318 -2.31 22.37 19.56
N ARG A 319 -2.79 23.46 18.94
CA ARG A 319 -2.96 24.73 19.62
C ARG A 319 -3.91 24.62 20.82
N GLY A 320 -5.04 23.94 20.65
CA GLY A 320 -5.96 23.73 21.76
C GLY A 320 -5.40 22.89 22.91
N PHE A 321 -4.47 21.96 22.64
CA PHE A 321 -3.77 21.24 23.70
C PHE A 321 -2.74 22.13 24.41
N GLU A 322 -2.06 23.03 23.70
CA GLU A 322 -1.18 24.05 24.27
C GLU A 322 -1.96 25.03 25.14
N ASP A 323 -3.12 25.53 24.66
CA ASP A 323 -3.98 26.43 25.42
C ASP A 323 -4.46 25.78 26.74
N ILE A 324 -4.86 24.49 26.72
CA ILE A 324 -5.17 23.72 27.93
C ILE A 324 -3.95 23.62 28.87
N ALA A 325 -2.76 23.35 28.30
CA ALA A 325 -1.55 23.21 29.09
C ALA A 325 -1.21 24.54 29.79
N ASP A 326 -1.34 25.66 29.11
CA ASP A 326 -1.09 26.99 29.64
C ASP A 326 -2.10 27.37 30.73
N GLU A 327 -3.39 27.06 30.51
CA GLU A 327 -4.46 27.39 31.47
C GLU A 327 -4.37 26.57 32.77
N TYR A 328 -3.98 25.29 32.66
CA TYR A 328 -3.97 24.37 33.82
C TYR A 328 -2.57 24.09 34.37
N GLY A 329 -1.55 24.79 33.90
CA GLY A 329 -0.17 24.67 34.41
C GLY A 329 0.53 23.36 34.08
N TYR A 330 0.17 22.69 32.96
CA TYR A 330 0.92 21.53 32.47
C TYR A 330 2.22 21.97 31.80
N GLU A 331 3.25 21.15 31.97
CA GLU A 331 4.54 21.36 31.27
C GLU A 331 4.63 20.50 30.01
N GLY A 332 5.18 21.10 28.95
CA GLY A 332 5.42 20.45 27.68
C GLY A 332 6.80 19.86 27.55
N ALA A 333 6.90 18.71 26.88
CA ALA A 333 8.17 18.11 26.46
C ALA A 333 8.11 17.67 25.00
N PHE A 334 9.17 17.97 24.26
CA PHE A 334 9.37 17.47 22.90
C PHE A 334 10.35 16.31 22.92
N ILE A 335 9.93 15.15 22.46
CA ILE A 335 10.66 13.90 22.61
C ILE A 335 10.92 13.29 21.24
N THR A 336 12.16 12.87 20.99
CA THR A 336 12.50 12.06 19.81
C THR A 336 12.82 10.64 20.25
N LEU A 337 12.13 9.66 19.66
CA LEU A 337 12.32 8.23 19.89
C LEU A 337 12.77 7.55 18.60
N THR A 338 13.95 6.96 18.60
CA THR A 338 14.58 6.30 17.45
C THR A 338 14.84 4.82 17.74
N ALA A 339 14.81 3.99 16.71
CA ALA A 339 15.11 2.56 16.81
C ALA A 339 16.63 2.28 16.91
N PRO A 340 17.06 1.08 17.38
CA PRO A 340 18.45 0.61 17.36
C PRO A 340 19.09 0.63 15.95
N SER A 341 20.43 0.69 15.92
CA SER A 341 21.19 0.78 14.67
C SER A 341 20.90 -0.38 13.70
N LYS A 342 20.60 -1.57 14.23
CA LYS A 342 20.28 -2.76 13.43
C LYS A 342 19.01 -2.64 12.57
N TYR A 343 18.16 -1.65 12.82
CA TYR A 343 16.99 -1.36 11.98
C TYR A 343 17.33 -0.46 10.78
N HIS A 344 18.51 0.18 10.78
CA HIS A 344 18.96 1.07 9.72
C HIS A 344 19.69 0.29 8.63
N ALA A 345 19.29 0.52 7.37
CA ALA A 345 19.92 -0.13 6.23
C ALA A 345 21.22 0.58 5.78
N VAL A 346 21.29 1.90 5.95
CA VAL A 346 22.38 2.76 5.47
C VAL A 346 22.73 3.79 6.53
N HIS A 347 24.03 4.09 6.70
CA HIS A 347 24.49 5.15 7.58
C HIS A 347 24.16 6.54 7.05
N ALA A 348 23.98 7.54 7.91
CA ALA A 348 23.69 8.92 7.53
C ALA A 348 24.79 9.54 6.61
N LYS A 349 26.04 9.15 6.79
CA LYS A 349 27.17 9.55 5.93
C LYS A 349 27.34 8.69 4.66
N GLY A 350 26.42 7.76 4.43
CA GLY A 350 26.50 6.78 3.36
C GLY A 350 27.20 5.47 3.77
N GLY A 351 27.07 4.46 2.94
CA GLY A 351 27.56 3.12 3.23
C GLY A 351 26.56 2.26 4.01
N PHE A 352 26.64 0.95 3.83
CA PHE A 352 25.72 -0.01 4.44
C PHE A 352 26.03 -0.25 5.92
N VAL A 353 24.99 -0.33 6.74
CA VAL A 353 25.07 -0.75 8.14
C VAL A 353 25.31 -2.26 8.19
N LYS A 354 26.42 -2.68 8.80
CA LYS A 354 26.85 -4.11 8.80
C LYS A 354 25.92 -5.03 9.57
N ASN A 355 25.38 -4.56 10.69
CA ASN A 355 24.47 -5.30 11.56
C ASN A 355 22.99 -5.09 11.25
N TRP A 356 22.65 -4.59 10.05
CA TRP A 356 21.24 -4.45 9.65
C TRP A 356 20.54 -5.81 9.70
N ASN A 357 19.39 -5.86 10.38
CA ASN A 357 18.64 -7.09 10.59
C ASN A 357 17.78 -7.52 9.39
N GLY A 358 17.88 -6.83 8.26
CA GLY A 358 17.06 -7.11 7.07
C GLY A 358 15.59 -6.73 7.23
N GLY A 359 15.24 -5.93 8.25
CA GLY A 359 13.86 -5.52 8.51
C GLY A 359 13.38 -4.38 7.61
N THR A 360 12.06 -4.28 7.50
CA THR A 360 11.39 -3.20 6.77
C THR A 360 11.07 -2.01 7.68
N PRO A 361 10.79 -0.81 7.13
CA PRO A 361 10.25 0.32 7.91
C PRO A 361 8.99 -0.04 8.71
N ARG A 362 8.18 -0.98 8.23
CA ARG A 362 7.00 -1.47 8.96
C ARG A 362 7.38 -2.32 10.18
N ASP A 363 8.47 -3.07 10.11
CA ASP A 363 8.98 -3.84 11.26
C ASP A 363 9.52 -2.90 12.33
N THR A 364 10.28 -1.88 11.93
CA THR A 364 10.73 -0.82 12.84
C THR A 364 9.56 -0.07 13.47
N GLN A 365 8.52 0.24 12.69
CA GLN A 365 7.30 0.86 13.24
C GLN A 365 6.62 -0.04 14.27
N ARG A 366 6.58 -1.37 14.07
CA ARG A 366 6.05 -2.31 15.07
C ARG A 366 6.89 -2.30 16.34
N TYR A 367 8.22 -2.26 16.19
CA TYR A 367 9.14 -2.13 17.33
C TYR A 367 8.82 -0.87 18.16
N LEU A 368 8.76 0.30 17.51
CA LEU A 368 8.42 1.55 18.19
C LEU A 368 7.03 1.51 18.85
N CYS A 369 6.04 0.88 18.21
CA CYS A 369 4.72 0.66 18.80
C CYS A 369 4.79 -0.25 20.03
N SER A 370 5.65 -1.27 20.05
CA SER A 370 5.85 -2.14 21.20
C SER A 370 6.49 -1.39 22.37
N VAL A 371 7.54 -0.61 22.11
CA VAL A 371 8.16 0.27 23.10
C VAL A 371 7.13 1.23 23.70
N TRP A 372 6.33 1.87 22.87
CA TRP A 372 5.27 2.77 23.31
C TRP A 372 4.18 2.08 24.12
N ALA A 373 3.84 0.83 23.80
CA ALA A 373 2.88 0.05 24.59
C ALA A 373 3.41 -0.23 26.01
N LYS A 374 4.69 -0.55 26.14
CA LYS A 374 5.35 -0.74 27.45
C LYS A 374 5.37 0.57 28.25
N ILE A 375 5.73 1.69 27.62
CA ILE A 375 5.72 3.03 28.23
C ILE A 375 4.31 3.34 28.77
N ARG A 376 3.27 3.24 27.94
CA ARG A 376 1.89 3.51 28.34
C ARG A 376 1.43 2.61 29.49
N ALA A 377 1.77 1.34 29.46
CA ALA A 377 1.42 0.39 30.51
C ALA A 377 2.09 0.78 31.86
N LYS A 378 3.34 1.24 31.82
CA LYS A 378 4.07 1.68 33.03
C LYS A 378 3.48 2.99 33.56
N LEU A 379 3.24 3.99 32.70
CA LEU A 379 2.60 5.24 33.07
C LEU A 379 1.21 4.99 33.70
N SER A 380 0.42 4.10 33.12
CA SER A 380 -0.90 3.72 33.66
C SER A 380 -0.82 3.07 35.03
N ARG A 381 0.16 2.18 35.26
CA ARG A 381 0.36 1.56 36.60
C ARG A 381 0.76 2.58 37.67
N GLU A 382 1.46 3.64 37.28
CA GLU A 382 1.85 4.74 38.18
C GLU A 382 0.84 5.87 38.21
N ASN A 383 -0.33 5.69 37.59
CA ASN A 383 -1.38 6.71 37.44
C ASN A 383 -0.91 8.04 36.85
N ILE A 384 0.15 8.01 36.04
CA ILE A 384 0.67 9.17 35.32
C ILE A 384 -0.08 9.32 34.01
N LYS A 385 -0.70 10.48 33.80
CA LYS A 385 -1.45 10.81 32.60
C LYS A 385 -0.69 11.85 31.77
N ILE A 386 -0.68 11.67 30.46
CA ILE A 386 -0.09 12.59 29.48
C ILE A 386 -1.04 12.80 28.30
N PHE A 387 -0.98 13.96 27.65
CA PHE A 387 -1.72 14.23 26.43
C PHE A 387 -0.86 14.99 25.41
N GLY A 388 -1.20 14.90 24.15
CA GLY A 388 -0.44 15.55 23.10
C GLY A 388 -0.53 14.82 21.75
N PHE A 389 0.60 14.81 21.00
CA PHE A 389 0.67 14.22 19.67
C PHE A 389 1.99 13.49 19.40
N ARG A 390 1.91 12.48 18.58
CA ARG A 390 3.06 11.78 18.00
C ARG A 390 3.03 11.92 16.49
N VAL A 391 4.17 12.27 15.89
CA VAL A 391 4.43 12.24 14.45
C VAL A 391 5.46 11.15 14.17
N ALA A 392 5.18 10.26 13.22
CA ALA A 392 6.14 9.27 12.73
C ALA A 392 6.76 9.78 11.42
N GLU A 393 8.06 9.89 11.38
CA GLU A 393 8.85 10.33 10.23
C GLU A 393 9.85 9.28 9.78
N PRO A 394 10.24 9.25 8.50
CA PRO A 394 11.36 8.45 8.05
C PRO A 394 12.68 9.17 8.28
N HIS A 395 13.73 8.44 8.63
CA HIS A 395 15.13 8.81 8.40
C HIS A 395 15.45 8.72 6.89
N HIS A 396 16.60 9.25 6.48
CA HIS A 396 17.05 9.25 5.08
C HIS A 396 16.99 7.87 4.41
N ASP A 397 17.11 6.77 5.17
CA ASP A 397 17.06 5.36 4.70
C ASP A 397 15.66 4.72 4.77
N GLY A 398 14.64 5.51 5.13
CA GLY A 398 13.27 5.07 5.30
C GLY A 398 12.94 4.48 6.66
N THR A 399 13.89 4.35 7.57
CA THR A 399 13.66 3.84 8.94
C THR A 399 12.84 4.84 9.74
N PRO A 400 11.68 4.47 10.33
CA PRO A 400 10.87 5.41 11.10
C PRO A 400 11.49 5.78 12.44
N HIS A 401 11.30 7.05 12.82
CA HIS A 401 11.47 7.56 14.17
C HIS A 401 10.25 8.40 14.54
N TRP A 402 10.10 8.71 15.81
CA TRP A 402 8.93 9.44 16.31
C TRP A 402 9.33 10.76 16.96
N HIS A 403 8.63 11.80 16.58
CA HIS A 403 8.57 13.07 17.31
C HIS A 403 7.28 13.10 18.13
N ILE A 404 7.40 13.33 19.42
CA ILE A 404 6.29 13.26 20.38
C ILE A 404 6.28 14.56 21.16
N LEU A 405 5.20 15.33 21.03
CA LEU A 405 4.93 16.47 21.88
C LEU A 405 3.88 16.03 22.91
N VAL A 406 4.23 16.09 24.19
CA VAL A 406 3.33 15.74 25.28
C VAL A 406 3.37 16.76 26.39
N PHE A 407 2.22 16.91 27.04
CA PHE A 407 2.00 17.74 28.21
C PHE A 407 1.66 16.84 29.41
N MET A 408 2.15 17.23 30.58
CA MET A 408 2.01 16.50 31.83
C MET A 408 2.07 17.44 33.04
N LEU A 409 1.67 16.94 34.21
CA LEU A 409 1.87 17.69 35.45
C LEU A 409 3.37 17.86 35.73
N PRO A 410 3.80 19.02 36.23
CA PRO A 410 5.23 19.31 36.50
C PRO A 410 5.91 18.24 37.35
N GLU A 411 5.22 17.76 38.39
CA GLU A 411 5.70 16.72 39.32
C GLU A 411 5.95 15.37 38.64
N HIS A 412 5.28 15.09 37.53
CA HIS A 412 5.43 13.85 36.79
C HIS A 412 6.55 13.87 35.74
N LYS A 413 7.08 15.04 35.40
CA LYS A 413 7.97 15.21 34.25
C LYS A 413 9.24 14.39 34.32
N GLN A 414 9.92 14.42 35.49
CA GLN A 414 11.12 13.63 35.70
C GLN A 414 10.81 12.13 35.60
N ARG A 415 9.69 11.70 36.15
CA ARG A 415 9.31 10.28 36.11
C ARG A 415 8.94 9.82 34.71
N VAL A 416 8.28 10.64 33.92
CA VAL A 416 7.98 10.38 32.49
C VAL A 416 9.28 10.22 31.70
N TYR A 417 10.27 11.12 31.92
CA TYR A 417 11.60 11.01 31.32
C TYR A 417 12.24 9.67 31.62
N GLU A 418 12.33 9.25 32.89
CA GLU A 418 12.95 8.00 33.32
C GLU A 418 12.27 6.76 32.70
N ILE A 419 10.93 6.73 32.73
CA ILE A 419 10.17 5.63 32.15
C ILE A 419 10.42 5.52 30.64
N MET A 420 10.37 6.65 29.93
CA MET A 420 10.54 6.64 28.47
C MET A 420 11.97 6.29 28.08
N GLN A 421 12.98 6.80 28.79
CA GLN A 421 14.39 6.51 28.55
C GLN A 421 14.67 5.02 28.78
N THR A 422 14.17 4.45 29.90
CA THR A 422 14.35 3.03 30.23
C THR A 422 13.87 2.13 29.10
N TYR A 423 12.65 2.32 28.59
CA TYR A 423 12.12 1.49 27.52
C TYR A 423 12.70 1.82 26.14
N ALA A 424 13.12 3.06 25.89
CA ALA A 424 13.82 3.42 24.66
C ALA A 424 15.17 2.73 24.53
N LEU A 425 15.86 2.49 25.64
CA LEU A 425 17.19 1.90 25.70
C LEU A 425 17.18 0.42 26.09
N GLU A 426 16.01 -0.19 26.31
CA GLU A 426 15.89 -1.60 26.74
C GLU A 426 16.55 -2.57 25.75
N GLU A 427 16.39 -2.33 24.43
CA GLU A 427 17.01 -3.13 23.38
C GLU A 427 18.26 -2.40 22.87
N ASP A 428 19.42 -3.07 22.91
CA ASP A 428 20.71 -2.56 22.43
C ASP A 428 21.10 -1.18 22.99
N GLY A 429 20.74 -0.88 24.24
CA GLY A 429 21.07 0.40 24.90
C GLY A 429 22.56 0.60 25.17
N GLY A 430 23.35 -0.48 25.07
CA GLY A 430 24.82 -0.45 25.17
C GLY A 430 25.53 -0.07 23.89
N GLU A 431 24.84 0.16 22.76
CA GLU A 431 25.46 0.64 21.54
C GLU A 431 26.13 2.01 21.76
N GLN A 432 27.31 2.20 21.18
CA GLN A 432 28.04 3.47 21.27
C GLN A 432 27.16 4.63 20.76
N GLY A 433 26.90 5.62 21.61
CA GLY A 433 26.07 6.77 21.28
C GLY A 433 24.55 6.54 21.37
N ALA A 434 24.10 5.35 21.77
CA ALA A 434 22.66 5.02 21.90
C ALA A 434 21.93 6.03 22.80
N GLN A 435 22.52 6.44 23.91
CA GLN A 435 21.93 7.37 24.86
C GLN A 435 21.56 8.71 24.24
N TYR A 436 22.31 9.19 23.27
CA TYR A 436 22.10 10.48 22.61
C TYR A 436 21.29 10.36 21.32
N ALA A 437 21.44 9.25 20.59
CA ALA A 437 20.81 9.06 19.29
C ALA A 437 19.40 8.51 19.37
N ARG A 438 19.09 7.68 20.39
CA ARG A 438 17.84 6.91 20.46
C ARG A 438 16.74 7.59 21.26
N PHE A 439 17.11 8.43 22.21
CA PHE A 439 16.15 9.12 23.06
C PHE A 439 16.64 10.54 23.35
N LYS A 440 15.86 11.53 22.89
CA LYS A 440 16.04 12.92 23.22
C LYS A 440 14.78 13.42 23.92
N PHE A 441 14.98 14.21 24.96
CA PHE A 441 13.90 14.82 25.73
C PHE A 441 14.22 16.29 25.93
N GLU A 442 13.47 17.16 25.27
CA GLU A 442 13.67 18.61 25.27
C GLU A 442 12.48 19.26 25.98
N ASN A 443 12.76 20.11 26.96
CA ASN A 443 11.74 20.90 27.60
C ASN A 443 11.22 21.97 26.64
N ILE A 444 9.92 22.20 26.63
CA ILE A 444 9.36 23.34 25.93
C ILE A 444 9.60 24.59 26.79
N GLU A 445 10.37 25.52 26.24
CA GLU A 445 10.66 26.81 26.86
C GLU A 445 9.84 27.87 26.12
N LYS A 446 8.89 28.50 26.82
CA LYS A 446 7.97 29.49 26.22
C LYS A 446 8.69 30.68 25.59
N GLU A 447 9.86 31.03 26.12
CA GLU A 447 10.71 32.10 25.62
C GLU A 447 11.31 31.78 24.23
N LYS A 448 11.44 30.50 23.90
CA LYS A 448 11.99 30.03 22.61
C LYS A 448 10.89 29.78 21.55
N GLY A 449 9.63 29.82 21.95
CA GLY A 449 8.51 29.61 21.04
C GLY A 449 7.41 28.75 21.59
N SER A 450 6.27 28.68 20.85
CA SER A 450 5.13 27.88 21.23
C SER A 450 5.37 26.37 21.02
N ALA A 451 4.77 25.53 21.86
CA ALA A 451 4.83 24.09 21.70
C ALA A 451 4.27 23.66 20.33
N THR A 452 3.22 24.32 19.86
CA THR A 452 2.66 24.12 18.52
C THR A 452 3.67 24.47 17.43
N GLY A 453 4.51 25.50 17.61
CA GLY A 453 5.57 25.89 16.70
C GLY A 453 6.63 24.79 16.53
N TYR A 454 7.03 24.12 17.62
CA TYR A 454 7.99 23.00 17.56
C TYR A 454 7.51 21.87 16.65
N ILE A 455 6.23 21.51 16.70
CA ILE A 455 5.69 20.38 15.93
C ILE A 455 5.19 20.79 14.54
N ALA A 456 4.95 22.09 14.29
CA ALA A 456 4.39 22.59 13.04
C ALA A 456 5.23 22.23 11.82
N LYS A 457 6.58 22.33 11.92
CA LYS A 457 7.53 21.93 10.88
C LYS A 457 7.34 20.47 10.48
N TYR A 458 7.19 19.58 11.47
CA TYR A 458 6.99 18.14 11.25
C TYR A 458 5.62 17.84 10.63
N ILE A 459 4.58 18.59 11.03
CA ILE A 459 3.24 18.44 10.41
C ILE A 459 3.30 18.85 8.95
N SER A 460 3.88 20.00 8.64
CA SER A 460 4.00 20.50 7.26
C SER A 460 4.84 19.58 6.38
N LYS A 461 6.02 19.15 6.85
CA LYS A 461 6.91 18.21 6.15
C LYS A 461 6.21 16.88 5.80
N ASN A 462 5.35 16.39 6.69
CA ASN A 462 4.69 15.11 6.55
C ASN A 462 3.36 15.16 5.77
N ILE A 463 2.88 16.35 5.37
CA ILE A 463 1.61 16.50 4.65
C ILE A 463 1.83 17.12 3.27
N ASP A 464 2.18 18.39 3.19
CA ASP A 464 2.17 19.16 1.94
C ASP A 464 3.38 20.11 1.74
N GLY A 465 4.23 20.24 2.74
CA GLY A 465 5.39 21.14 2.72
C GLY A 465 5.00 22.64 2.77
N TYR A 466 3.84 22.98 3.29
CA TYR A 466 3.34 24.35 3.37
C TYR A 466 4.26 25.25 4.20
N GLN A 467 4.58 26.42 3.68
CA GLN A 467 5.51 27.41 4.25
C GLN A 467 6.96 26.91 4.45
N LEU A 468 7.34 25.81 3.77
CA LEU A 468 8.68 25.26 3.81
C LEU A 468 9.45 25.45 2.48
N ASP A 469 9.04 26.42 1.65
CA ASP A 469 9.60 26.64 0.31
C ASP A 469 11.10 26.92 0.31
N ASN A 470 11.59 27.65 1.32
CA ASN A 470 13.00 28.04 1.48
C ASN A 470 13.73 27.23 2.56
N GLU A 471 13.06 26.27 3.18
CA GLU A 471 13.68 25.45 4.20
C GLU A 471 14.34 24.21 3.61
N VAL A 472 15.45 23.85 4.20
CA VAL A 472 16.25 22.67 3.86
C VAL A 472 16.06 21.64 4.96
N ASP A 473 15.94 20.40 4.55
CA ASP A 473 15.87 19.26 5.46
C ASP A 473 17.23 19.05 6.15
N ASP A 474 17.25 19.09 7.47
CA ASP A 474 18.49 19.02 8.26
C ASP A 474 19.24 17.70 8.05
N GLU A 475 18.53 16.61 7.77
CA GLU A 475 19.13 15.31 7.55
C GLU A 475 19.60 15.12 6.11
N THR A 476 18.82 15.55 5.12
CA THR A 476 19.10 15.28 3.70
C THR A 476 19.77 16.43 2.96
N GLY A 477 19.63 17.66 3.45
CA GLY A 477 20.08 18.87 2.78
C GLY A 477 19.27 19.23 1.52
N GLN A 478 18.07 18.65 1.36
CA GLN A 478 17.18 18.90 0.22
C GLN A 478 15.99 19.79 0.62
N ASN A 479 15.34 20.41 -0.37
CA ASN A 479 14.19 21.27 -0.12
C ASN A 479 13.05 20.47 0.54
N LEU A 480 12.56 20.94 1.69
CA LEU A 480 11.55 20.25 2.51
C LEU A 480 10.22 20.06 1.78
N LYS A 481 9.80 21.03 0.96
CA LYS A 481 8.55 20.93 0.19
C LYS A 481 8.60 19.81 -0.85
N GLU A 482 9.74 19.58 -1.49
CA GLU A 482 9.93 18.46 -2.40
C GLU A 482 9.92 17.13 -1.67
N MET A 483 10.54 17.10 -0.48
CA MET A 483 10.63 15.91 0.35
C MET A 483 9.28 15.47 0.93
N ALA A 484 8.32 16.37 1.12
CA ALA A 484 6.98 16.02 1.60
C ALA A 484 6.29 14.94 0.74
N LYS A 485 6.56 14.92 -0.58
CA LYS A 485 6.05 13.88 -1.49
C LYS A 485 6.67 12.52 -1.20
N ASN A 486 7.98 12.48 -0.92
CA ASN A 486 8.69 11.24 -0.60
C ASN A 486 8.22 10.68 0.75
N VAL A 487 8.05 11.54 1.75
CA VAL A 487 7.54 11.16 3.07
C VAL A 487 6.11 10.61 2.99
N THR A 488 5.24 11.25 2.20
CA THR A 488 3.86 10.77 2.02
C THR A 488 3.82 9.44 1.24
N ALA A 489 4.66 9.28 0.22
CA ALA A 489 4.80 8.02 -0.52
C ALA A 489 5.31 6.89 0.38
N TRP A 490 6.30 7.15 1.24
CA TRP A 490 6.80 6.24 2.24
C TRP A 490 5.70 5.78 3.20
N ALA A 491 4.97 6.74 3.80
CA ALA A 491 3.90 6.42 4.74
C ALA A 491 2.80 5.57 4.08
N SER A 492 2.41 5.92 2.85
CA SER A 492 1.44 5.16 2.05
C SER A 492 1.94 3.75 1.71
N ARG A 493 3.21 3.62 1.29
CA ARG A 493 3.81 2.33 0.93
C ARG A 493 3.81 1.36 2.12
N TRP A 494 4.26 1.81 3.29
CA TRP A 494 4.42 0.96 4.47
C TRP A 494 3.17 0.87 5.35
N GLY A 495 2.13 1.63 5.04
CA GLY A 495 0.90 1.71 5.83
C GLY A 495 1.18 2.25 7.24
N ILE A 496 2.05 3.26 7.35
CA ILE A 496 2.45 3.87 8.62
C ILE A 496 1.51 5.04 8.93
N ARG A 497 0.86 4.98 10.07
CA ARG A 497 0.07 6.10 10.60
C ARG A 497 1.01 7.19 11.12
N GLN A 498 1.14 8.26 10.34
CA GLN A 498 2.07 9.37 10.65
C GLN A 498 1.65 10.15 11.88
N PHE A 499 0.37 10.45 12.05
CA PHE A 499 -0.13 11.30 13.13
C PHE A 499 -1.00 10.50 14.11
N GLN A 500 -0.69 10.62 15.39
CA GLN A 500 -1.43 9.95 16.46
C GLN A 500 -1.64 10.91 17.64
N GLN A 501 -2.90 11.21 17.98
CA GLN A 501 -3.24 11.90 19.21
C GLN A 501 -3.01 10.99 20.42
N ILE A 502 -2.53 11.56 21.51
CA ILE A 502 -2.32 10.94 22.82
C ILE A 502 -3.25 11.67 23.80
N GLY A 503 -4.11 10.95 24.52
CA GLY A 503 -5.10 11.57 25.41
C GLY A 503 -6.12 12.46 24.68
N GLY A 504 -6.84 13.26 25.45
CA GLY A 504 -7.81 14.24 24.95
C GLY A 504 -9.08 13.66 24.34
N ALA A 505 -9.97 14.54 23.93
CA ALA A 505 -11.25 14.21 23.33
C ALA A 505 -11.13 13.61 21.92
N PRO A 506 -12.07 12.75 21.46
CA PRO A 506 -11.97 12.05 20.19
C PRO A 506 -12.29 12.95 18.98
N VAL A 507 -11.39 13.00 18.00
CA VAL A 507 -11.59 13.77 16.76
C VAL A 507 -12.78 13.30 15.93
N THR A 508 -13.23 12.06 16.08
CA THR A 508 -14.40 11.55 15.34
C THR A 508 -15.67 12.24 15.81
N VAL A 509 -15.84 12.41 17.13
CA VAL A 509 -16.99 13.16 17.71
C VAL A 509 -16.95 14.62 17.25
N TRP A 510 -15.77 15.27 17.34
CA TRP A 510 -15.53 16.61 16.83
C TRP A 510 -16.05 16.81 15.39
N ARG A 511 -15.68 15.89 14.50
CA ARG A 511 -16.07 15.95 13.09
C ARG A 511 -17.57 15.71 12.88
N GLU A 512 -18.17 14.81 13.65
CA GLU A 512 -19.60 14.55 13.55
C GLU A 512 -20.44 15.72 14.09
N LEU A 513 -20.02 16.36 15.19
CA LEU A 513 -20.66 17.56 15.69
C LEU A 513 -20.57 18.71 14.66
N ARG A 514 -19.43 18.96 14.08
CA ARG A 514 -19.25 19.98 13.01
C ARG A 514 -20.11 19.74 11.76
N ARG A 515 -20.64 18.53 11.54
CA ARG A 515 -21.62 18.28 10.48
C ARG A 515 -22.98 18.88 10.77
N LEU A 516 -23.32 19.03 12.03
CA LEU A 516 -24.57 19.66 12.45
C LEU A 516 -24.51 21.19 12.32
N GLY A 517 -23.30 21.76 12.24
CA GLY A 517 -23.12 23.21 12.19
C GLY A 517 -23.70 23.91 13.42
N SER A 518 -24.27 25.11 13.23
CA SER A 518 -24.87 25.92 14.31
C SER A 518 -26.25 25.46 14.77
N GLN A 519 -26.74 24.29 14.35
CA GLN A 519 -28.04 23.78 14.77
C GLN A 519 -28.04 23.43 16.26
N LYS A 520 -28.95 24.01 17.01
CA LYS A 520 -29.21 23.58 18.40
C LYS A 520 -29.99 22.27 18.38
N VAL A 521 -29.57 21.33 19.19
CA VAL A 521 -30.20 20.00 19.29
C VAL A 521 -31.03 19.83 20.55
N GLU A 522 -31.20 20.93 21.28
CA GLU A 522 -32.00 21.03 22.53
C GLU A 522 -31.54 20.03 23.63
N SER A 523 -30.24 19.80 23.67
CA SER A 523 -29.62 18.91 24.66
C SER A 523 -28.64 19.67 25.54
N PRO A 524 -28.90 19.82 26.84
CA PRO A 524 -28.00 20.54 27.77
C PRO A 524 -26.57 19.94 27.81
N THR A 525 -26.41 18.65 27.49
CA THR A 525 -25.13 17.97 27.52
C THR A 525 -24.41 18.04 26.17
N ILE A 526 -25.13 18.09 25.04
CA ILE A 526 -24.55 18.07 23.70
C ILE A 526 -24.33 19.48 23.15
N ASP A 527 -25.26 20.42 23.36
CA ASP A 527 -25.20 21.77 22.78
C ASP A 527 -23.94 22.55 23.14
N PRO A 528 -23.42 22.54 24.39
CA PRO A 528 -22.14 23.21 24.67
C PRO A 528 -20.96 22.61 23.92
N VAL A 529 -20.92 21.28 23.84
CA VAL A 529 -19.84 20.55 23.13
C VAL A 529 -19.93 20.79 21.63
N LEU A 530 -21.15 20.85 21.08
CA LEU A 530 -21.43 21.18 19.67
C LEU A 530 -20.98 22.62 19.36
N ALA A 531 -21.33 23.59 20.19
CA ALA A 531 -20.97 24.99 20.01
C ALA A 531 -19.44 25.19 19.98
N ALA A 532 -18.70 24.55 20.88
CA ALA A 532 -17.24 24.58 20.89
C ALA A 532 -16.66 23.93 19.64
N ALA A 533 -17.24 22.80 19.20
CA ALA A 533 -16.79 22.10 17.98
C ALA A 533 -17.06 22.95 16.73
N ASP A 534 -18.19 23.58 16.59
CA ASP A 534 -18.59 24.43 15.46
C ASP A 534 -17.73 25.71 15.40
N ALA A 535 -17.46 26.33 16.52
CA ALA A 535 -16.55 27.48 16.66
C ALA A 535 -15.09 27.13 16.28
N GLY A 536 -14.73 25.86 16.21
CA GLY A 536 -13.36 25.44 15.96
C GLY A 536 -12.44 25.51 17.18
N ASP A 537 -13.00 25.66 18.37
CA ASP A 537 -12.27 25.72 19.63
C ASP A 537 -12.02 24.33 20.20
N TRP A 538 -10.82 23.78 19.91
CA TRP A 538 -10.42 22.46 20.38
C TRP A 538 -10.19 22.40 21.89
N ALA A 539 -9.75 23.50 22.52
CA ALA A 539 -9.53 23.56 23.96
C ALA A 539 -10.88 23.45 24.71
N ALA A 540 -11.83 24.36 24.40
CA ALA A 540 -13.16 24.31 24.95
C ALA A 540 -13.88 22.98 24.70
N TYR A 541 -13.80 22.46 23.46
CA TYR A 541 -14.35 21.15 23.12
C TYR A 541 -13.76 20.03 23.99
N THR A 542 -12.45 20.01 24.20
CA THR A 542 -11.79 18.99 25.01
C THR A 542 -12.17 19.09 26.47
N GLN A 543 -12.26 20.31 27.01
CA GLN A 543 -12.67 20.54 28.39
C GLN A 543 -14.14 20.11 28.62
N LEU A 544 -15.04 20.50 27.74
CA LEU A 544 -16.46 20.11 27.80
C LEU A 544 -16.67 18.60 27.62
N GLN A 545 -15.75 17.90 26.97
CA GLN A 545 -15.76 16.42 26.87
C GLN A 545 -15.27 15.71 28.15
N GLY A 546 -14.76 16.45 29.15
CA GLY A 546 -14.24 15.92 30.40
C GLY A 546 -12.74 16.14 30.59
N GLY A 547 -12.11 17.02 29.77
CA GLY A 547 -10.74 17.46 29.89
C GLY A 547 -9.73 16.62 29.08
N ALA A 548 -8.48 17.10 29.04
CA ALA A 548 -7.41 16.48 28.26
C ALA A 548 -7.01 15.07 28.76
N MET A 549 -7.32 14.75 29.98
CA MET A 549 -7.01 13.47 30.66
C MET A 549 -8.23 12.54 30.76
N VAL A 550 -9.34 12.86 30.10
CA VAL A 550 -10.61 12.14 30.17
C VAL A 550 -10.45 10.68 29.67
N GLN A 551 -11.03 9.74 30.38
CA GLN A 551 -11.12 8.36 29.91
C GLN A 551 -12.27 8.21 28.91
N ARG A 552 -12.14 7.28 27.98
CA ARG A 552 -13.13 7.08 26.92
C ARG A 552 -14.55 6.76 27.46
N LYS A 553 -14.62 6.13 28.61
CA LYS A 553 -15.90 5.81 29.29
C LYS A 553 -16.58 7.03 29.89
N ASP A 554 -15.84 8.12 30.18
CA ASP A 554 -16.31 9.31 30.92
C ASP A 554 -16.59 10.50 29.98
N LEU A 555 -16.51 10.28 28.65
CA LEU A 555 -16.83 11.33 27.66
C LEU A 555 -18.28 11.77 27.73
N GLN A 556 -18.53 13.09 27.64
CA GLN A 556 -19.84 13.68 27.60
C GLN A 556 -20.65 13.32 26.36
N VAL A 557 -19.97 13.25 25.20
CA VAL A 557 -20.55 12.90 23.90
C VAL A 557 -19.76 11.79 23.26
N ARG A 558 -20.43 10.76 22.74
CA ARG A 558 -19.85 9.60 22.07
C ARG A 558 -20.47 9.39 20.70
N ILE A 559 -19.76 8.61 19.88
CA ILE A 559 -20.26 8.13 18.59
C ILE A 559 -21.26 6.99 18.80
N SER A 560 -22.39 7.08 18.12
CA SER A 560 -23.33 5.98 17.92
C SER A 560 -23.00 5.29 16.59
N TYR A 561 -22.95 3.97 16.62
CA TYR A 561 -22.69 3.15 15.44
C TYR A 561 -23.93 2.37 15.05
N GLU A 562 -24.10 2.18 13.76
CA GLU A 562 -25.03 1.22 13.15
C GLU A 562 -24.23 0.04 12.63
N GLU A 563 -24.72 -1.17 12.82
CA GLU A 563 -24.10 -2.38 12.27
C GLU A 563 -24.69 -2.61 10.88
N GLU A 564 -23.83 -2.74 9.89
CA GLU A 564 -24.16 -3.12 8.51
C GLU A 564 -23.28 -4.26 8.08
N GLN A 565 -23.72 -5.01 7.08
CA GLN A 565 -22.90 -6.07 6.48
C GLN A 565 -22.22 -5.57 5.20
N ASN A 566 -20.96 -5.96 5.02
CA ASN A 566 -20.25 -5.72 3.77
C ASN A 566 -20.57 -6.82 2.74
N GLN A 567 -19.93 -6.77 1.55
CA GLN A 567 -20.13 -7.76 0.47
C GLN A 567 -19.76 -9.21 0.84
N PHE A 568 -19.12 -9.45 1.98
CA PHE A 568 -18.74 -10.75 2.50
C PHE A 568 -19.58 -11.14 3.74
N GLU A 569 -20.66 -10.39 4.03
CA GLU A 569 -21.51 -10.59 5.21
C GLU A 569 -20.78 -10.36 6.54
N GLU A 570 -19.65 -9.61 6.52
CA GLU A 570 -18.99 -9.17 7.76
C GLU A 570 -19.73 -8.01 8.37
N ASP A 571 -19.98 -8.08 9.67
CA ASP A 571 -20.55 -7.00 10.42
C ASP A 571 -19.53 -5.84 10.53
N ILE A 572 -19.87 -4.72 9.92
CA ILE A 572 -19.09 -3.48 9.95
C ILE A 572 -19.84 -2.41 10.71
N LYS A 573 -19.12 -1.69 11.57
CA LYS A 573 -19.69 -0.57 12.36
C LYS A 573 -19.54 0.72 11.58
N LYS A 574 -20.66 1.27 11.10
CA LYS A 574 -20.71 2.60 10.50
C LYS A 574 -21.15 3.66 11.50
N VAL A 575 -20.55 4.84 11.42
CA VAL A 575 -20.98 5.98 12.25
C VAL A 575 -22.36 6.42 11.79
N LYS A 576 -23.32 6.48 12.72
CA LYS A 576 -24.68 6.95 12.47
C LYS A 576 -24.93 8.35 13.03
N GLY A 577 -24.36 8.63 14.20
CA GLY A 577 -24.55 9.90 14.87
C GLY A 577 -23.79 9.98 16.19
N VAL A 578 -24.29 10.83 17.06
CA VAL A 578 -23.72 11.07 18.39
C VAL A 578 -24.79 10.89 19.46
N PHE A 579 -24.39 10.64 20.69
CA PHE A 579 -25.25 10.57 21.85
C PHE A 579 -24.49 10.93 23.13
N SER A 580 -25.18 11.35 24.17
CA SER A 580 -24.62 11.54 25.51
C SER A 580 -24.77 10.25 26.32
N PRO A 581 -23.68 9.62 26.81
CA PRO A 581 -23.78 8.44 27.68
C PRO A 581 -24.50 8.71 29.01
N ILE A 582 -24.53 9.97 29.46
CA ILE A 582 -25.19 10.39 30.72
C ILE A 582 -26.70 10.25 30.59
N VAL A 583 -27.26 10.66 29.45
CA VAL A 583 -28.69 10.58 29.14
C VAL A 583 -29.07 9.26 28.48
N GLY A 584 -28.11 8.57 27.92
CA GLY A 584 -28.30 7.34 27.14
C GLY A 584 -28.79 7.59 25.72
N MET A 585 -29.35 6.54 25.10
CA MET A 585 -29.80 6.59 23.70
C MET A 585 -30.99 7.53 23.45
N ALA A 586 -31.69 8.00 24.49
CA ALA A 586 -32.70 9.03 24.35
C ALA A 586 -32.13 10.37 23.82
N SER A 587 -30.83 10.61 24.00
CA SER A 587 -30.09 11.76 23.46
C SER A 587 -29.49 11.54 22.08
N PHE A 588 -29.83 10.46 21.39
CA PHE A 588 -29.26 10.15 20.09
C PHE A 588 -29.63 11.18 19.02
N ILE A 589 -28.63 11.67 18.33
CA ILE A 589 -28.74 12.60 17.20
C ILE A 589 -28.08 11.99 15.98
N CYS A 590 -28.86 11.82 14.91
CA CYS A 590 -28.33 11.34 13.63
C CYS A 590 -27.56 12.49 12.93
N THR A 591 -26.28 12.28 12.66
CA THR A 591 -25.43 13.25 11.95
C THR A 591 -25.29 12.94 10.45
N ARG A 592 -25.83 11.80 10.02
CA ARG A 592 -25.74 11.30 8.63
C ARG A 592 -27.14 10.96 8.12
N LEU A 593 -27.93 12.00 7.93
CA LEU A 593 -29.32 11.89 7.50
C LEU A 593 -29.46 11.47 6.04
N ILE A 594 -28.58 11.98 5.19
CA ILE A 594 -28.67 11.78 3.75
C ILE A 594 -27.79 10.61 3.30
N LYS A 595 -28.38 9.68 2.55
CA LYS A 595 -27.65 8.61 1.87
C LYS A 595 -27.15 9.10 0.51
N TRP A 596 -25.83 9.02 0.32
CA TRP A 596 -25.18 9.41 -0.92
C TRP A 596 -24.69 8.20 -1.68
N ALA A 597 -24.93 8.18 -3.00
CA ALA A 597 -24.37 7.21 -3.93
C ALA A 597 -23.31 7.86 -4.82
N ILE A 598 -22.26 7.13 -5.18
CA ILE A 598 -21.29 7.59 -6.18
C ILE A 598 -21.80 7.15 -7.54
N VAL A 599 -22.02 8.13 -8.45
CA VAL A 599 -22.50 7.91 -9.79
C VAL A 599 -21.54 8.53 -10.80
N SER A 600 -21.46 7.96 -12.00
CA SER A 600 -20.67 8.58 -13.09
C SER A 600 -21.32 9.89 -13.49
N LYS A 601 -20.49 10.94 -13.66
CA LYS A 601 -20.96 12.22 -14.18
C LYS A 601 -21.60 11.99 -15.54
N ASN A 602 -22.89 12.24 -15.69
CA ASN A 602 -23.54 12.21 -16.98
C ASN A 602 -22.84 13.22 -17.89
N ARG A 603 -22.44 12.83 -19.09
CA ARG A 603 -22.03 13.79 -20.11
C ARG A 603 -23.25 14.66 -20.36
N SER A 604 -23.20 15.92 -19.91
CA SER A 604 -24.22 16.89 -20.27
C SER A 604 -24.27 16.99 -21.77
N ASP A 605 -25.46 17.12 -22.32
CA ASP A 605 -25.81 17.21 -23.74
C ASP A 605 -25.17 18.37 -24.55
N SER A 606 -24.10 18.99 -24.03
CA SER A 606 -23.39 20.08 -24.70
C SER A 606 -22.55 19.66 -25.93
N ASP A 607 -22.37 18.35 -26.16
CA ASP A 607 -21.73 17.82 -27.38
C ASP A 607 -22.70 17.11 -28.35
N ALA A 608 -24.00 17.19 -28.11
CA ALA A 608 -25.02 16.74 -29.04
C ALA A 608 -25.16 17.76 -30.17
N ARG A 609 -24.25 17.77 -31.15
CA ARG A 609 -24.54 18.30 -32.48
C ARG A 609 -25.67 17.45 -33.04
N SER A 610 -26.80 18.14 -33.26
CA SER A 610 -27.98 17.61 -33.88
C SER A 610 -27.68 16.83 -35.16
N SER A 611 -28.01 15.55 -35.19
CA SER A 611 -28.47 14.89 -36.39
C SER A 611 -29.77 14.17 -36.03
N VAL A 612 -30.83 14.81 -36.45
CA VAL A 612 -32.17 14.19 -36.56
C VAL A 612 -32.03 13.01 -37.48
N ASN A 613 -32.15 11.80 -36.94
CA ASN A 613 -32.67 10.68 -37.68
C ASN A 613 -33.26 9.64 -36.68
N ASN A 614 -34.53 9.47 -36.84
CA ASN A 614 -35.40 8.46 -36.31
C ASN A 614 -34.78 7.06 -36.53
N CYS A 615 -34.36 6.37 -35.49
CA CYS A 615 -34.19 4.93 -35.50
C CYS A 615 -34.37 4.36 -34.09
N THR A 616 -35.32 3.44 -34.01
CA THR A 616 -35.65 2.47 -32.99
C THR A 616 -34.63 2.31 -31.89
N GLN A 617 -35.06 2.42 -30.63
CA GLN A 617 -34.31 2.08 -29.44
C GLN A 617 -33.87 0.60 -29.48
N VAL A 618 -32.60 0.36 -29.82
CA VAL A 618 -31.97 -0.93 -29.60
C VAL A 618 -31.56 -0.94 -28.12
N LYS A 619 -32.17 -1.83 -27.33
CA LYS A 619 -31.73 -2.14 -25.96
C LYS A 619 -30.22 -2.42 -26.00
N LYS A 620 -29.41 -1.65 -25.27
CA LYS A 620 -28.02 -2.01 -25.00
C LYS A 620 -28.03 -3.33 -24.26
N SER A 621 -27.50 -4.38 -24.89
CA SER A 621 -27.31 -5.68 -24.23
C SER A 621 -26.39 -5.52 -23.01
N SER A 622 -26.67 -6.26 -21.95
CA SER A 622 -25.82 -6.25 -20.76
C SER A 622 -24.39 -6.73 -21.10
N LEU A 623 -23.42 -6.40 -20.26
CA LEU A 623 -22.03 -6.87 -20.41
C LEU A 623 -21.94 -8.41 -20.47
N ASP A 624 -22.85 -9.07 -19.77
CA ASP A 624 -22.92 -10.53 -19.72
C ASP A 624 -23.56 -11.12 -21.00
N ASP A 625 -24.52 -10.42 -21.60
CA ASP A 625 -25.13 -10.82 -22.87
C ASP A 625 -24.12 -10.81 -24.02
N GLN A 626 -23.22 -9.84 -24.06
CA GLN A 626 -22.17 -9.76 -25.09
C GLN A 626 -21.15 -10.90 -24.96
N ARG A 627 -20.77 -11.26 -23.75
CA ARG A 627 -19.86 -12.38 -23.49
C ARG A 627 -20.50 -13.73 -23.84
N GLU A 628 -21.78 -13.88 -23.56
CA GLU A 628 -22.51 -15.09 -23.89
C GLU A 628 -22.65 -15.24 -25.41
N GLU A 629 -22.86 -14.13 -26.14
CA GLU A 629 -22.90 -14.16 -27.60
C GLU A 629 -21.54 -14.53 -28.22
N ILE A 630 -20.43 -14.02 -27.66
CA ILE A 630 -19.08 -14.45 -28.06
C ILE A 630 -18.90 -15.98 -27.83
N ARG A 631 -19.35 -16.52 -26.70
CA ARG A 631 -19.29 -17.96 -26.44
C ARG A 631 -20.06 -18.79 -27.49
N LYS A 632 -21.28 -18.39 -27.82
CA LYS A 632 -22.07 -19.06 -28.84
C LYS A 632 -21.36 -19.11 -30.19
N GLN A 633 -20.77 -18.00 -30.59
CA GLN A 633 -20.03 -17.91 -31.85
C GLN A 633 -18.74 -18.72 -31.84
N LEU A 634 -18.01 -18.77 -30.72
CA LEU A 634 -16.83 -19.63 -30.56
C LEU A 634 -17.19 -21.12 -30.67
N LYS A 635 -18.32 -21.56 -30.09
CA LYS A 635 -18.81 -22.92 -30.23
C LYS A 635 -19.15 -23.27 -31.68
N ILE A 636 -19.78 -22.35 -32.39
CA ILE A 636 -20.12 -22.55 -33.82
C ILE A 636 -18.87 -22.76 -34.69
N ILE A 637 -17.79 -22.07 -34.37
CA ILE A 637 -16.51 -22.16 -35.12
C ILE A 637 -15.60 -23.26 -34.57
N GLY A 638 -16.00 -24.00 -33.57
CA GLY A 638 -15.19 -25.11 -32.99
C GLY A 638 -13.96 -24.69 -32.22
N LEU A 639 -13.96 -23.46 -31.68
CA LEU A 639 -12.85 -22.91 -30.86
C LEU A 639 -13.21 -22.95 -29.38
N PRO A 640 -12.19 -22.96 -28.48
CA PRO A 640 -12.42 -22.93 -27.03
C PRO A 640 -13.26 -21.74 -26.61
N ASP A 641 -14.36 -21.99 -25.88
CA ASP A 641 -15.29 -20.99 -25.35
C ASP A 641 -15.04 -20.65 -23.87
N ASP A 642 -13.83 -20.93 -23.40
CA ASP A 642 -13.40 -20.62 -22.04
C ASP A 642 -13.38 -19.10 -21.75
N ASN A 643 -13.45 -18.76 -20.46
CA ASN A 643 -13.53 -17.37 -20.03
C ASN A 643 -12.31 -16.52 -20.48
N PHE A 644 -11.17 -17.13 -20.68
CA PHE A 644 -9.97 -16.43 -21.13
C PHE A 644 -10.11 -16.02 -22.59
N THR A 645 -10.50 -16.95 -23.47
CA THR A 645 -10.75 -16.71 -24.90
C THR A 645 -11.85 -15.67 -25.10
N VAL A 646 -12.96 -15.81 -24.37
CA VAL A 646 -14.09 -14.86 -24.41
C VAL A 646 -13.68 -13.46 -23.96
N ASN A 647 -12.96 -13.34 -22.86
CA ASN A 647 -12.53 -12.04 -22.34
C ASN A 647 -11.52 -11.35 -23.27
N ARG A 648 -10.62 -12.08 -23.91
CA ARG A 648 -9.69 -11.50 -24.89
C ARG A 648 -10.43 -10.89 -26.09
N LEU A 649 -11.36 -11.62 -26.66
CA LEU A 649 -12.19 -11.13 -27.76
C LEU A 649 -13.06 -9.95 -27.33
N TYR A 650 -13.65 -10.05 -26.14
CA TYR A 650 -14.45 -8.96 -25.56
C TYR A 650 -13.62 -7.66 -25.38
N LEU A 651 -12.38 -7.79 -24.96
CA LEU A 651 -11.43 -6.68 -24.86
C LEU A 651 -10.86 -6.23 -26.21
N ARG A 652 -11.37 -6.79 -27.30
CA ARG A 652 -10.96 -6.52 -28.68
C ARG A 652 -9.51 -6.92 -28.98
N GLU A 653 -9.00 -7.88 -28.25
CA GLU A 653 -7.77 -8.56 -28.64
C GLU A 653 -8.05 -9.59 -29.74
N SER A 654 -7.06 -9.85 -30.57
CA SER A 654 -7.17 -10.92 -31.56
C SER A 654 -6.62 -12.25 -31.03
N ILE A 655 -7.20 -13.36 -31.47
CA ILE A 655 -6.72 -14.71 -31.16
C ILE A 655 -6.16 -15.32 -32.46
N LYS A 656 -4.93 -15.80 -32.42
CA LYS A 656 -4.31 -16.46 -33.56
C LYS A 656 -4.89 -17.86 -33.71
N ILE A 657 -5.48 -18.15 -34.88
CA ILE A 657 -6.07 -19.45 -35.22
C ILE A 657 -5.23 -20.27 -36.20
N SER A 658 -4.43 -19.64 -37.03
CA SER A 658 -3.46 -20.31 -37.91
C SER A 658 -2.25 -19.42 -38.19
N HIS A 659 -1.33 -19.83 -39.05
CA HIS A 659 -0.06 -19.12 -39.30
C HIS A 659 -0.25 -17.63 -39.64
N ASN A 660 -1.27 -17.25 -40.43
CA ASN A 660 -1.56 -15.87 -40.84
C ASN A 660 -3.02 -15.45 -40.59
N GLN A 661 -3.75 -16.14 -39.71
CA GLN A 661 -5.14 -15.84 -39.43
C GLN A 661 -5.38 -15.55 -37.96
N TYR A 662 -6.15 -14.52 -37.73
CA TYR A 662 -6.51 -14.01 -36.40
C TYR A 662 -8.04 -13.85 -36.31
N LEU A 663 -8.64 -14.39 -35.26
CA LEU A 663 -10.02 -14.16 -34.88
C LEU A 663 -10.12 -12.85 -34.09
N LYS A 664 -11.04 -11.98 -34.44
CA LYS A 664 -11.26 -10.71 -33.75
C LYS A 664 -12.75 -10.31 -33.79
N LEU A 665 -13.13 -9.43 -32.88
CA LEU A 665 -14.47 -8.86 -32.84
C LEU A 665 -14.61 -7.80 -33.94
N ASP A 666 -15.71 -7.84 -34.70
CA ASP A 666 -16.00 -6.82 -35.70
C ASP A 666 -16.30 -5.45 -35.04
N ASN A 667 -15.68 -4.43 -35.57
CA ASN A 667 -15.78 -3.06 -35.05
C ASN A 667 -16.87 -2.22 -35.78
N THR A 668 -17.44 -2.74 -36.84
CA THR A 668 -18.30 -1.98 -37.74
C THR A 668 -19.78 -2.13 -37.46
N LEU A 669 -20.16 -3.17 -36.68
CA LEU A 669 -21.54 -3.50 -36.37
C LEU A 669 -21.86 -3.29 -34.88
N ASN A 670 -23.06 -2.83 -34.57
CA ASN A 670 -23.60 -2.70 -33.21
C ASN A 670 -23.93 -4.04 -32.55
N SER A 671 -23.72 -5.15 -33.24
CA SER A 671 -23.90 -6.53 -32.79
C SER A 671 -22.54 -7.21 -32.63
N VAL A 672 -22.51 -8.25 -31.79
CA VAL A 672 -21.30 -9.03 -31.54
C VAL A 672 -21.10 -10.03 -32.69
N HIS A 673 -20.08 -9.81 -33.51
CA HIS A 673 -19.69 -10.72 -34.57
C HIS A 673 -18.20 -10.98 -34.54
N LEU A 674 -17.79 -12.24 -34.70
CA LEU A 674 -16.41 -12.66 -34.83
C LEU A 674 -16.02 -12.76 -36.30
N ILE A 675 -14.93 -12.13 -36.68
CA ILE A 675 -14.37 -12.17 -38.04
C ILE A 675 -12.93 -12.68 -38.03
N VAL A 676 -12.57 -13.39 -39.13
CA VAL A 676 -11.20 -13.82 -39.38
C VAL A 676 -10.47 -12.74 -40.17
N SER A 677 -9.26 -12.39 -39.74
CA SER A 677 -8.43 -11.36 -40.35
C SER A 677 -7.01 -11.82 -40.51
N ASN A 678 -6.33 -11.38 -41.55
CA ASN A 678 -4.92 -11.68 -41.81
C ASN A 678 -3.94 -10.80 -40.99
N SER A 679 -4.45 -9.92 -40.12
CA SER A 679 -3.66 -9.07 -39.25
C SER A 679 -4.23 -9.05 -37.84
N PRO A 680 -3.38 -9.00 -36.77
CA PRO A 680 -3.84 -8.87 -35.40
C PRO A 680 -4.51 -7.51 -35.18
N SER A 681 -5.52 -7.46 -34.28
CA SER A 681 -6.09 -6.20 -33.82
C SER A 681 -5.17 -5.53 -32.81
N ARG A 682 -5.09 -4.19 -32.83
CA ARG A 682 -4.49 -3.43 -31.74
C ARG A 682 -5.41 -3.52 -30.52
N PRO A 683 -4.92 -3.89 -29.33
CA PRO A 683 -5.74 -3.95 -28.12
C PRO A 683 -6.32 -2.54 -27.82
N ARG A 684 -7.61 -2.48 -27.53
CA ARG A 684 -8.20 -1.26 -26.96
C ARG A 684 -7.60 -1.08 -25.56
N LYS A 685 -7.16 0.13 -25.23
CA LYS A 685 -6.91 0.49 -23.84
C LYS A 685 -8.18 0.19 -23.05
N PRO A 686 -8.14 -0.60 -21.98
CA PRO A 686 -9.33 -0.99 -21.25
C PRO A 686 -10.06 0.25 -20.76
N VAL A 687 -11.36 0.31 -21.04
CA VAL A 687 -12.27 1.25 -20.37
C VAL A 687 -12.38 0.73 -18.94
N LYS A 688 -11.75 1.44 -18.02
CA LYS A 688 -11.66 1.04 -16.62
C LYS A 688 -13.00 1.24 -15.93
N ASN A 689 -13.66 0.15 -15.54
CA ASN A 689 -14.52 0.12 -14.36
C ASN A 689 -13.64 -0.22 -13.15
N ASP A 690 -12.86 0.76 -12.72
CA ASP A 690 -12.02 0.63 -11.52
C ASP A 690 -12.85 1.02 -10.30
N PHE A 691 -13.25 0.02 -9.52
CA PHE A 691 -13.59 0.27 -8.12
C PHE A 691 -12.28 0.62 -7.40
N VAL A 692 -12.13 1.88 -7.04
CA VAL A 692 -11.00 2.35 -6.23
C VAL A 692 -11.39 2.18 -4.77
N GLU A 693 -10.76 1.22 -4.08
CA GLU A 693 -10.78 1.21 -2.63
C GLU A 693 -10.02 2.43 -2.11
N PHE A 694 -10.72 3.31 -1.41
CA PHE A 694 -10.12 4.41 -0.69
C PHE A 694 -9.46 3.89 0.59
N TYR A 695 -8.13 3.79 0.60
CA TYR A 695 -7.37 3.71 1.84
C TYR A 695 -7.16 5.13 2.38
N PHE A 696 -7.86 5.47 3.43
CA PHE A 696 -7.63 6.63 4.28
C PHE A 696 -6.73 6.26 5.47
#